data_7257cf1d5687bb7a71d786470050c822
#
_entry.id   7257cf1d5687bb7a71d786470050c822
#
_cell.length_a   1.000
_cell.length_b   1.000
_cell.length_c   1.000
_cell.angle_alpha   90.00
_cell.angle_beta   90.00
_cell.angle_gamma   90.00
#
_symmetry.space_group_name_H-M   'P 1'
#
loop_
_entity.id
_entity.type
_entity.pdbx_description
1 polymer ?
#
loop_
_entity_poly.entity_id
_entity_poly.type
_entity_poly.pdbx_seq_one_letter_code
_entity_poly.pdbx_strand_id
1 'polypeptide(L)'
;MNRAAFPAILLLTILSCRQGTHDGLLHPSTAAAADVSATAPLVTFERRKLDGRFFAEGAGIGDFNHDGLPDVAAGPFWFAGPSFESRHEFLPPKPFDPRGYSDNFFSWGHDFNADGWDDILVYGFPGQDASWFENPQGAEGHWKRHRVLESVDNESPTFADIDADGIPEVVCSIGGFFGYAPVGKKDPTKPWVFHRISREVAGGRFTHGMGVGDVDGDGRTDILEKNGWWRQPESLAGDPLWAFHPVPFAGPGGAQMHVRDVDGDGLNDVITSLAAHGYGLGWWKQVEGADGSRAFEYRPITGDKASDSPYRTVFSQIHAIDVADIDGDGIDDIVTGKRWWAHGPDGDPEPSAPAVLYWFRGTRPAPGEAEFVPQLVDDDSGVGVQVTAADATGDGLPDIVVANKQGIFVHVQSREIVSPEAHADAQPRKRRPPADGLAPADAAAAMSVPPGFSVKLLAAEPDVHQPIAMCFDDRGRLWVAEAYAYPKRVAPEEARDRILIFEDTDGDHVLDSRKVFKEKLNLVSGLAVGFGGVWVGAAPEFLFIPDADGDDVPDGEPRVLLDGWGFEDTHETLNAFIWGPDGWLYGCHGVFTHSNVGKPGATDAERTKINAGIWRYHPVRHEFEVFSEGTSNPWGVDFNDLGHAFQTACVIPHLYHVIQGARYERQAGQHFNPWTFDDIKTIARHRHWTGGQWNNADREKSDAIGGGHAHCGACVYLGGAWPARYRNKLFMNNIHGARLNEDRLTPAGSGYVGDGEPDFLFANDTWSQFISLQTGPDGQMVLIDWYDRNQCHHHDTETHDRGNGRIFKVMYDRGETAAVKVDLAKETDETLVELLSHDNDWFVRHARRLLQERAMAGRLADDIV
;
A
#
# COMPACT_ATOMS: atom_id res chain seq x y z
N MET A 1 37.07 22.20 40.52
CA MET A 1 38.12 23.24 40.38
C MET A 1 38.12 23.69 38.94
N ASN A 2 37.91 25.02 38.80
CA ASN A 2 38.07 25.94 37.61
C ASN A 2 37.52 25.50 36.23
N ARG A 3 36.48 26.05 35.73
CA ARG A 3 36.03 27.39 35.24
C ARG A 3 37.07 28.18 34.41
N ALA A 4 36.75 28.43 33.14
CA ALA A 4 36.87 29.66 32.36
C ALA A 4 36.33 29.37 30.93
N ALA A 5 35.23 29.90 30.40
CA ALA A 5 34.81 31.27 30.08
C ALA A 5 35.38 31.80 28.73
N PHE A 6 34.42 32.12 27.85
CA PHE A 6 34.39 32.81 26.54
C PHE A 6 35.41 33.99 26.35
N PRO A 7 35.64 34.47 25.09
CA PRO A 7 34.67 35.41 24.51
C PRO A 7 34.47 35.40 22.96
N ALA A 8 33.34 35.97 22.57
CA ALA A 8 32.96 36.36 21.22
C ALA A 8 33.79 37.55 20.73
N ILE A 9 34.07 37.64 19.44
CA ILE A 9 34.49 38.88 18.76
C ILE A 9 33.67 39.07 17.49
N LEU A 10 32.92 40.18 17.51
CA LEU A 10 32.21 40.82 16.41
C LEU A 10 33.19 41.79 15.73
N LEU A 11 33.28 41.85 14.42
CA LEU A 11 33.78 43.04 13.72
C LEU A 11 33.04 43.28 12.41
N LEU A 12 32.51 44.49 12.34
CA LEU A 12 31.87 45.18 11.21
C LEU A 12 32.91 45.90 10.36
N THR A 13 32.47 46.31 9.18
CA THR A 13 32.86 47.50 8.32
C THR A 13 33.83 47.20 7.21
N ILE A 14 33.80 47.82 6.00
CA ILE A 14 33.16 48.99 5.40
C ILE A 14 33.18 48.88 3.87
N LEU A 15 32.20 49.54 3.23
CA LEU A 15 32.10 49.85 1.78
C LEU A 15 33.31 50.66 1.24
N SER A 16 33.65 50.40 -0.05
CA SER A 16 34.00 51.54 -0.94
C SER A 16 33.69 51.26 -2.40
N CYS A 17 32.92 52.15 -3.02
CA CYS A 17 32.67 52.28 -4.45
C CYS A 17 33.91 52.68 -5.22
N ARG A 18 34.11 52.14 -6.44
CA ARG A 18 34.61 52.92 -7.58
C ARG A 18 34.01 52.46 -8.90
N GLN A 19 33.51 53.43 -9.65
CA GLN A 19 33.01 53.34 -11.02
C GLN A 19 34.17 53.21 -12.01
N GLY A 20 33.96 52.53 -13.12
CA GLY A 20 34.79 52.52 -14.31
C GLY A 20 34.07 51.84 -15.48
N THR A 21 33.95 52.59 -16.56
CA THR A 21 33.06 52.43 -17.72
C THR A 21 33.59 51.54 -18.84
N HIS A 22 32.61 50.97 -19.63
CA HIS A 22 32.64 50.47 -21.05
C HIS A 22 33.47 49.21 -21.37
N ASP A 23 32.94 48.19 -22.00
CA ASP A 23 32.31 48.02 -23.30
C ASP A 23 31.72 46.60 -23.49
N GLY A 24 30.72 46.49 -24.34
CA GLY A 24 29.88 45.33 -24.51
C GLY A 24 30.55 44.14 -25.22
N LEU A 25 30.12 42.96 -24.78
CA LEU A 25 30.03 41.72 -25.58
C LEU A 25 28.86 40.89 -25.04
N LEU A 26 27.99 40.55 -25.94
CA LEU A 26 26.81 39.71 -25.72
C LEU A 26 27.21 38.34 -25.12
N HIS A 27 26.83 38.05 -23.89
CA HIS A 27 26.81 36.73 -23.32
C HIS A 27 25.38 36.19 -23.32
N PRO A 28 25.19 34.87 -23.65
CA PRO A 28 23.86 34.30 -23.62
C PRO A 28 23.32 34.28 -22.18
N SER A 29 22.05 34.63 -22.06
CA SER A 29 21.25 34.58 -20.86
C SER A 29 21.41 33.22 -20.19
N THR A 30 22.10 33.19 -19.06
CA THR A 30 21.97 32.10 -18.09
C THR A 30 20.56 32.16 -17.54
N ALA A 31 19.73 31.18 -17.91
CA ALA A 31 18.48 30.94 -17.20
C ALA A 31 18.82 30.85 -15.70
N ALA A 32 18.14 31.68 -14.92
CA ALA A 32 18.24 31.65 -13.48
C ALA A 32 17.94 30.22 -13.04
N ALA A 33 18.86 29.58 -12.33
CA ALA A 33 18.58 28.36 -11.62
C ALA A 33 17.38 28.63 -10.70
N ALA A 34 16.29 27.90 -10.91
CA ALA A 34 15.15 27.94 -10.02
C ALA A 34 15.64 27.60 -8.61
N ASP A 35 15.17 28.34 -7.66
CA ASP A 35 15.51 28.22 -6.24
C ASP A 35 15.08 26.82 -5.77
N VAL A 36 16.03 25.91 -5.56
CA VAL A 36 15.81 24.50 -5.19
C VAL A 36 15.76 24.40 -3.67
N SER A 37 14.75 25.04 -3.05
CA SER A 37 14.50 24.88 -1.61
C SER A 37 13.01 24.78 -1.24
N ALA A 38 12.14 24.37 -2.14
CA ALA A 38 10.80 23.95 -1.76
C ALA A 38 10.91 22.54 -1.19
N THR A 39 10.63 22.35 0.09
CA THR A 39 10.47 21.04 0.74
C THR A 39 8.99 20.84 1.04
N ALA A 40 8.51 19.60 1.02
CA ALA A 40 7.13 19.26 1.33
C ALA A 40 7.08 18.22 2.47
N PRO A 41 6.10 18.28 3.38
CA PRO A 41 5.94 17.27 4.41
C PRO A 41 5.36 15.98 3.81
N LEU A 42 6.01 14.85 4.06
CA LEU A 42 5.45 13.52 3.84
C LEU A 42 4.86 13.04 5.16
N VAL A 43 3.54 12.84 5.17
CA VAL A 43 2.80 12.37 6.35
C VAL A 43 2.81 10.85 6.37
N THR A 44 3.13 10.26 7.52
CA THR A 44 3.04 8.82 7.77
C THR A 44 2.41 8.56 9.12
N PHE A 45 1.89 7.34 9.34
CA PHE A 45 1.23 6.96 10.59
C PHE A 45 1.83 5.68 11.15
N GLU A 46 2.06 5.66 12.47
CA GLU A 46 2.40 4.47 13.22
C GLU A 46 1.14 3.90 13.88
N ARG A 47 0.74 2.69 13.52
CA ARG A 47 -0.40 2.02 14.16
C ARG A 47 -0.02 1.51 15.55
N ARG A 48 -0.71 1.99 16.58
CA ARG A 48 -0.66 1.48 17.95
C ARG A 48 -1.98 0.81 18.31
N LYS A 49 -1.97 -0.51 18.50
CA LYS A 49 -3.14 -1.28 18.93
C LYS A 49 -3.18 -1.31 20.46
N LEU A 50 -4.14 -0.60 21.06
CA LEU A 50 -4.27 -0.47 22.51
C LEU A 50 -4.96 -1.68 23.15
N ASP A 51 -5.99 -2.23 22.51
CA ASP A 51 -6.64 -3.49 22.89
C ASP A 51 -7.20 -4.19 21.65
N GLY A 52 -7.09 -5.51 21.57
CA GLY A 52 -7.57 -6.30 20.42
C GLY A 52 -8.97 -6.87 20.64
N ARG A 53 -9.64 -6.56 21.74
CA ARG A 53 -11.00 -7.00 22.04
C ARG A 53 -12.02 -5.94 21.67
N PHE A 54 -13.22 -6.37 21.34
CA PHE A 54 -14.31 -5.48 21.00
C PHE A 54 -14.96 -4.92 22.27
N PHE A 55 -14.76 -3.62 22.55
CA PHE A 55 -15.36 -2.91 23.67
C PHE A 55 -16.22 -1.71 23.26
N ALA A 56 -15.88 -1.07 22.15
CA ALA A 56 -16.52 0.16 21.68
C ALA A 56 -16.55 0.22 20.15
N GLU A 57 -17.43 1.07 19.62
CA GLU A 57 -17.50 1.41 18.20
C GLU A 57 -17.11 2.87 17.94
N GLY A 58 -16.65 3.58 18.94
CA GLY A 58 -16.10 4.94 18.90
C GLY A 58 -15.14 5.20 20.04
N ALA A 59 -14.36 6.26 19.92
CA ALA A 59 -13.39 6.69 20.92
C ALA A 59 -13.34 8.22 21.03
N GLY A 60 -13.11 8.73 22.24
CA GLY A 60 -12.97 10.16 22.53
C GLY A 60 -11.59 10.50 23.07
N ILE A 61 -11.26 11.79 23.05
CA ILE A 61 -10.02 12.36 23.58
C ILE A 61 -10.34 13.35 24.70
N GLY A 62 -9.50 13.40 25.74
CA GLY A 62 -9.58 14.34 26.86
C GLY A 62 -8.37 14.21 27.77
N ASP A 63 -8.13 15.14 28.69
CA ASP A 63 -7.08 15.07 29.71
C ASP A 63 -7.68 14.47 31.01
N PHE A 64 -7.74 13.12 31.05
CA PHE A 64 -8.42 12.42 32.16
C PHE A 64 -7.56 12.26 33.42
N ASN A 65 -6.24 12.47 33.34
CA ASN A 65 -5.32 12.43 34.44
C ASN A 65 -4.84 13.82 34.90
N HIS A 66 -5.26 14.88 34.20
CA HIS A 66 -4.93 16.27 34.44
C HIS A 66 -3.43 16.56 34.42
N ASP A 67 -2.69 15.92 33.49
CA ASP A 67 -1.26 16.14 33.31
C ASP A 67 -0.96 17.12 32.15
N GLY A 68 -1.97 17.61 31.45
CA GLY A 68 -1.89 18.57 30.37
C GLY A 68 -1.63 17.90 29.00
N LEU A 69 -1.67 16.57 28.91
CA LEU A 69 -1.57 15.82 27.68
C LEU A 69 -2.89 15.10 27.38
N PRO A 70 -3.22 14.91 26.10
CA PRO A 70 -4.42 14.18 25.74
C PRO A 70 -4.32 12.68 26.08
N ASP A 71 -5.44 12.13 26.56
CA ASP A 71 -5.67 10.71 26.78
C ASP A 71 -6.75 10.20 25.84
N VAL A 72 -6.86 8.88 25.62
CA VAL A 72 -7.86 8.25 24.75
C VAL A 72 -8.84 7.44 25.58
N ALA A 73 -10.16 7.69 25.44
CA ALA A 73 -11.23 6.92 26.07
C ALA A 73 -11.98 6.05 25.05
N ALA A 74 -12.07 4.74 25.29
CA ALA A 74 -12.83 3.82 24.47
C ALA A 74 -13.36 2.61 25.28
N GLY A 75 -14.66 2.34 25.20
CA GLY A 75 -15.31 1.30 25.99
C GLY A 75 -15.19 1.58 27.49
N PRO A 76 -14.73 0.62 28.28
CA PRO A 76 -14.60 0.77 29.74
C PRO A 76 -13.25 1.37 30.18
N PHE A 77 -12.41 1.78 29.24
CA PHE A 77 -11.03 2.20 29.52
C PHE A 77 -10.75 3.61 29.05
N TRP A 78 -9.77 4.24 29.72
CA TRP A 78 -8.99 5.31 29.15
C TRP A 78 -7.51 4.95 29.19
N PHE A 79 -6.74 5.49 28.25
CA PHE A 79 -5.32 5.19 28.03
C PHE A 79 -4.53 6.49 28.10
N ALA A 80 -3.56 6.53 29.02
CA ALA A 80 -2.78 7.73 29.26
C ALA A 80 -1.81 8.04 28.11
N GLY A 81 -1.95 9.24 27.53
CA GLY A 81 -1.04 9.73 26.51
C GLY A 81 0.35 10.09 27.04
N PRO A 82 1.32 10.34 26.16
CA PRO A 82 1.32 10.10 24.72
C PRO A 82 1.67 8.66 24.34
N SER A 83 2.06 7.80 25.30
CA SER A 83 2.50 6.44 25.04
C SER A 83 1.36 5.43 24.90
N PHE A 84 0.24 5.69 25.61
CA PHE A 84 -0.93 4.81 25.72
C PHE A 84 -0.65 3.44 26.35
N GLU A 85 0.49 3.27 26.99
CA GLU A 85 0.86 2.03 27.69
C GLU A 85 0.10 1.84 29.00
N SER A 86 -0.25 2.94 29.69
CA SER A 86 -1.02 2.92 30.93
C SER A 86 -2.50 2.90 30.62
N ARG A 87 -3.16 1.79 30.95
CA ARG A 87 -4.61 1.60 30.80
C ARG A 87 -5.30 1.69 32.15
N HIS A 88 -6.37 2.48 32.21
CA HIS A 88 -7.19 2.69 33.41
C HIS A 88 -8.64 2.30 33.16
N GLU A 89 -9.30 1.72 34.17
CA GLU A 89 -10.70 1.31 34.10
C GLU A 89 -11.58 2.38 34.75
N PHE A 90 -12.49 2.99 33.96
CA PHE A 90 -13.53 3.86 34.54
C PHE A 90 -14.89 3.15 34.66
N LEU A 91 -15.03 1.99 34.00
CA LEU A 91 -16.19 1.09 34.05
C LEU A 91 -15.75 -0.37 34.19
N PRO A 92 -16.61 -1.28 34.68
CA PRO A 92 -16.33 -2.72 34.67
C PRO A 92 -16.14 -3.24 33.22
N PRO A 93 -15.02 -3.89 32.89
CA PRO A 93 -14.74 -4.34 31.55
C PRO A 93 -15.69 -5.48 31.11
N LYS A 94 -16.35 -5.29 29.99
CA LYS A 94 -17.21 -6.28 29.36
C LYS A 94 -16.93 -6.30 27.85
N PRO A 95 -16.15 -7.27 27.34
CA PRO A 95 -15.97 -7.41 25.89
C PRO A 95 -17.26 -7.93 25.24
N PHE A 96 -17.51 -7.49 24.02
CA PHE A 96 -18.67 -7.89 23.22
C PHE A 96 -18.26 -8.90 22.15
N ASP A 97 -19.22 -9.70 21.69
CA ASP A 97 -19.06 -10.57 20.51
C ASP A 97 -19.03 -9.65 19.25
N PRO A 98 -18.02 -9.75 18.38
CA PRO A 98 -17.98 -8.97 17.14
C PRO A 98 -19.19 -9.16 16.22
N ARG A 99 -19.95 -10.25 16.37
CA ARG A 99 -21.22 -10.47 15.65
C ARG A 99 -22.40 -9.63 16.18
N GLY A 100 -22.25 -9.06 17.37
CA GLY A 100 -23.18 -8.17 18.00
C GLY A 100 -22.73 -6.73 17.96
N TYR A 101 -23.20 -5.96 18.95
CA TYR A 101 -22.89 -4.53 19.10
C TYR A 101 -22.41 -4.25 20.53
N SER A 102 -21.66 -3.16 20.69
CA SER A 102 -21.29 -2.65 22.01
C SER A 102 -22.39 -1.76 22.60
N ASP A 103 -22.24 -1.40 23.88
CA ASP A 103 -23.01 -0.35 24.55
C ASP A 103 -22.24 0.98 24.67
N ASN A 104 -21.17 1.12 23.88
CA ASN A 104 -20.37 2.34 23.72
C ASN A 104 -20.18 2.60 22.23
N PHE A 105 -21.08 3.42 21.66
CA PHE A 105 -21.05 3.78 20.24
C PHE A 105 -20.22 5.04 19.98
N PHE A 106 -20.36 6.05 20.87
CA PHE A 106 -19.62 7.30 20.78
C PHE A 106 -19.06 7.69 22.14
N SER A 107 -17.90 8.33 22.15
CA SER A 107 -17.30 8.88 23.36
C SER A 107 -16.72 10.27 23.12
N TRP A 108 -16.84 11.16 24.13
CA TRP A 108 -16.20 12.49 24.13
C TRP A 108 -15.68 12.82 25.52
N GLY A 109 -14.51 13.49 25.56
CA GLY A 109 -13.97 14.09 26.77
C GLY A 109 -14.42 15.54 26.91
N HIS A 110 -14.86 15.95 28.11
CA HIS A 110 -15.19 17.35 28.45
C HIS A 110 -15.39 17.50 29.95
N ASP A 111 -15.02 18.65 30.51
CA ASP A 111 -15.28 18.99 31.93
C ASP A 111 -16.75 19.44 32.09
N PHE A 112 -17.69 18.47 32.36
CA PHE A 112 -19.12 18.72 32.45
C PHE A 112 -19.53 19.45 33.71
N ASN A 113 -18.77 19.31 34.78
CA ASN A 113 -19.10 19.86 36.11
C ASN A 113 -18.27 21.11 36.47
N ALA A 114 -17.38 21.56 35.58
CA ALA A 114 -16.49 22.70 35.72
C ALA A 114 -15.56 22.58 36.95
N ASP A 115 -15.07 21.37 37.22
CA ASP A 115 -14.13 21.11 38.30
C ASP A 115 -12.65 21.10 37.89
N GLY A 116 -12.39 21.25 36.61
CA GLY A 116 -11.08 21.33 35.99
C GLY A 116 -10.52 19.96 35.54
N TRP A 117 -11.31 18.88 35.61
CA TRP A 117 -10.95 17.54 35.16
C TRP A 117 -11.90 17.10 34.08
N ASP A 118 -11.36 16.59 32.98
CA ASP A 118 -12.21 16.06 31.93
C ASP A 118 -12.93 14.80 32.38
N ASP A 119 -14.23 14.79 32.09
CA ASP A 119 -15.15 13.67 32.25
C ASP A 119 -15.33 12.92 30.92
N ILE A 120 -15.99 11.76 30.92
CA ILE A 120 -16.24 10.97 29.71
C ILE A 120 -17.75 10.90 29.45
N LEU A 121 -18.21 11.43 28.31
CA LEU A 121 -19.59 11.26 27.80
C LEU A 121 -19.63 10.02 26.90
N VAL A 122 -20.63 9.15 27.11
CA VAL A 122 -20.84 7.95 26.29
C VAL A 122 -22.29 7.91 25.80
N TYR A 123 -22.44 7.66 24.48
CA TYR A 123 -23.73 7.27 23.89
C TYR A 123 -23.73 5.77 23.67
N GLY A 124 -24.78 5.13 24.12
CA GLY A 124 -24.97 3.70 23.96
C GLY A 124 -25.42 3.29 22.57
N PHE A 125 -25.76 2.02 22.42
CA PHE A 125 -26.45 1.51 21.23
C PHE A 125 -27.70 2.33 20.90
N PRO A 126 -28.00 2.62 19.62
CA PRO A 126 -29.15 3.45 19.21
C PRO A 126 -30.43 3.09 19.93
N GLY A 127 -31.03 4.10 20.55
CA GLY A 127 -32.18 3.96 21.41
C GLY A 127 -31.88 3.64 22.88
N GLN A 128 -30.61 3.67 23.28
CA GLN A 128 -30.19 3.68 24.67
C GLN A 128 -29.83 5.10 25.12
N ASP A 129 -29.56 5.23 26.41
CA ASP A 129 -29.29 6.51 27.05
C ASP A 129 -27.93 7.10 26.67
N ALA A 130 -27.82 8.43 26.84
CA ALA A 130 -26.53 9.11 26.98
C ALA A 130 -26.22 9.34 28.46
N SER A 131 -24.98 9.04 28.84
CA SER A 131 -24.47 9.23 30.19
C SER A 131 -23.07 9.76 30.20
N TRP A 132 -22.76 10.66 31.11
CA TRP A 132 -21.37 11.01 31.37
C TRP A 132 -20.89 10.43 32.71
N PHE A 133 -19.59 10.23 32.80
CA PHE A 133 -18.93 9.60 33.92
C PHE A 133 -18.00 10.62 34.56
N GLU A 134 -18.31 10.94 35.85
CA GLU A 134 -17.63 11.95 36.65
C GLU A 134 -16.23 11.48 37.03
N ASN A 135 -15.23 12.23 36.60
CA ASN A 135 -13.83 11.96 36.91
C ASN A 135 -13.60 12.07 38.41
N PRO A 136 -13.06 11.06 39.06
CA PRO A 136 -12.82 11.08 40.49
C PRO A 136 -11.58 11.90 40.94
N GLN A 137 -11.07 12.77 40.05
CA GLN A 137 -9.92 13.65 40.28
C GLN A 137 -8.66 12.86 40.70
N GLY A 138 -8.36 11.82 39.97
CA GLY A 138 -7.20 10.95 40.19
C GLY A 138 -7.40 9.90 41.31
N ALA A 139 -8.59 9.81 41.94
CA ALA A 139 -8.87 8.74 42.88
C ALA A 139 -9.13 7.40 42.16
N GLU A 140 -8.68 6.30 42.77
CA GLU A 140 -8.89 4.96 42.21
C GLU A 140 -10.37 4.54 42.23
N GLY A 141 -10.79 3.76 41.24
CA GLY A 141 -12.10 3.11 41.20
C GLY A 141 -12.91 3.48 39.94
N HIS A 142 -14.10 2.90 39.86
CA HIS A 142 -15.00 3.19 38.76
C HIS A 142 -15.64 4.57 38.93
N TRP A 143 -15.83 5.26 37.81
CA TRP A 143 -16.36 6.60 37.80
C TRP A 143 -17.86 6.64 38.05
N LYS A 144 -18.35 7.71 38.59
CA LYS A 144 -19.76 7.88 38.93
C LYS A 144 -20.54 8.25 37.66
N ARG A 145 -21.52 7.42 37.30
CA ARG A 145 -22.37 7.60 36.14
C ARG A 145 -23.50 8.59 36.40
N HIS A 146 -23.70 9.54 35.51
CA HIS A 146 -24.81 10.46 35.40
C HIS A 146 -25.55 10.26 34.11
N ARG A 147 -26.80 9.77 34.16
CA ARG A 147 -27.66 9.62 33.03
C ARG A 147 -28.30 10.95 32.66
N VAL A 148 -28.03 11.46 31.46
CA VAL A 148 -28.45 12.81 31.05
C VAL A 148 -29.51 12.84 29.97
N LEU A 149 -29.57 11.84 29.10
CA LEU A 149 -30.68 11.65 28.13
C LEU A 149 -31.23 10.22 28.25
N GLU A 150 -32.54 10.07 28.05
CA GLU A 150 -33.21 8.77 28.08
C GLU A 150 -32.86 7.91 26.87
N SER A 151 -32.60 8.54 25.73
CA SER A 151 -32.32 7.88 24.45
C SER A 151 -31.52 8.78 23.53
N VAL A 152 -30.63 8.17 22.70
CA VAL A 152 -30.08 8.71 21.47
C VAL A 152 -30.42 7.70 20.38
N ASP A 153 -31.21 8.09 19.38
CA ASP A 153 -31.84 7.14 18.46
C ASP A 153 -31.07 6.97 17.14
N ASN A 154 -30.31 7.97 16.71
CA ASN A 154 -29.57 7.95 15.42
C ASN A 154 -28.14 7.39 15.56
N GLU A 155 -27.56 6.97 14.43
CA GLU A 155 -26.21 6.41 14.34
C GLU A 155 -25.15 7.43 13.90
N SER A 156 -25.49 8.70 13.82
CA SER A 156 -24.54 9.78 13.53
C SER A 156 -24.82 11.01 14.44
N PRO A 157 -24.99 10.83 15.76
CA PRO A 157 -25.10 11.96 16.68
C PRO A 157 -23.76 12.70 16.75
N THR A 158 -23.80 13.95 17.21
CA THR A 158 -22.58 14.73 17.42
C THR A 158 -22.63 15.46 18.76
N PHE A 159 -21.48 16.04 19.14
CA PHE A 159 -21.33 16.87 20.32
C PHE A 159 -20.67 18.18 19.89
N ALA A 160 -21.44 19.26 19.85
CA ALA A 160 -21.00 20.52 19.25
C ALA A 160 -21.74 21.72 19.87
N ASP A 161 -21.09 22.88 19.92
CA ASP A 161 -21.64 24.15 20.41
C ASP A 161 -22.68 24.70 19.40
N ILE A 162 -23.96 24.62 19.78
CA ILE A 162 -25.08 25.04 18.94
C ILE A 162 -25.51 26.48 19.27
N ASP A 163 -25.46 26.88 20.55
CA ASP A 163 -25.96 28.20 20.98
C ASP A 163 -24.84 29.25 21.14
N ALA A 164 -23.62 28.90 20.74
CA ALA A 164 -22.41 29.74 20.78
C ALA A 164 -22.05 30.23 22.21
N ASP A 165 -22.33 29.44 23.23
CA ASP A 165 -21.99 29.75 24.63
C ASP A 165 -20.62 29.16 25.04
N GLY A 166 -19.97 28.41 24.18
CA GLY A 166 -18.66 27.78 24.36
C GLY A 166 -18.73 26.40 25.04
N ILE A 167 -19.92 25.87 25.33
CA ILE A 167 -20.14 24.56 25.91
C ILE A 167 -20.88 23.70 24.89
N PRO A 168 -20.30 22.56 24.43
CA PRO A 168 -20.95 21.74 23.43
C PRO A 168 -22.24 21.06 23.91
N GLU A 169 -23.22 20.92 23.00
CA GLU A 169 -24.48 20.22 23.20
C GLU A 169 -24.44 18.83 22.58
N VAL A 170 -25.25 17.91 23.14
CA VAL A 170 -25.61 16.66 22.46
C VAL A 170 -26.59 16.97 21.34
N VAL A 171 -26.21 16.72 20.08
CA VAL A 171 -27.07 16.89 18.91
C VAL A 171 -27.47 15.52 18.36
N CYS A 172 -28.76 15.21 18.38
CA CYS A 172 -29.25 13.85 18.08
C CYS A 172 -30.72 13.84 17.66
N SER A 173 -31.25 12.64 17.41
CA SER A 173 -32.67 12.41 17.33
C SER A 173 -33.18 11.63 18.53
N ILE A 174 -34.36 12.00 19.03
CA ILE A 174 -35.08 11.30 20.12
C ILE A 174 -36.57 11.20 19.77
N GLY A 175 -37.11 9.97 19.80
CA GLY A 175 -38.54 9.71 19.63
C GLY A 175 -39.13 10.25 18.31
N GLY A 176 -38.33 10.26 17.23
CA GLY A 176 -38.74 10.78 15.92
C GLY A 176 -38.53 12.28 15.71
N PHE A 177 -37.90 12.99 16.63
CA PHE A 177 -37.61 14.43 16.57
C PHE A 177 -36.09 14.66 16.49
N PHE A 178 -35.68 15.56 15.63
CA PHE A 178 -34.29 16.11 15.65
C PHE A 178 -34.22 17.25 16.68
N GLY A 179 -33.07 17.40 17.30
CA GLY A 179 -32.83 18.44 18.29
C GLY A 179 -31.47 18.39 18.95
N TYR A 180 -31.33 19.18 20.00
CA TYR A 180 -30.12 19.28 20.78
C TYR A 180 -30.43 19.35 22.28
N ALA A 181 -29.47 19.00 23.12
CA ALA A 181 -29.58 19.05 24.57
C ALA A 181 -28.36 19.69 25.21
N PRO A 182 -28.50 20.93 25.73
CA PRO A 182 -27.46 21.63 26.45
C PRO A 182 -27.09 20.96 27.77
N VAL A 183 -25.82 21.04 28.14
CA VAL A 183 -25.36 20.66 29.47
C VAL A 183 -26.13 21.44 30.54
N GLY A 184 -26.58 20.76 31.57
CA GLY A 184 -27.40 21.38 32.62
C GLY A 184 -26.64 22.45 33.42
N LYS A 185 -26.78 23.74 33.08
CA LYS A 185 -26.04 24.89 33.66
C LYS A 185 -26.14 25.00 35.20
N LYS A 186 -27.18 24.46 35.85
CA LYS A 186 -27.33 24.49 37.29
C LYS A 186 -26.85 23.24 37.99
N ASP A 187 -27.04 22.12 37.40
CA ASP A 187 -26.66 20.82 37.91
C ASP A 187 -26.49 19.85 36.76
N PRO A 188 -25.27 19.64 36.23
CA PRO A 188 -25.02 18.80 35.06
C PRO A 188 -25.31 17.32 35.32
N THR A 189 -25.47 16.93 36.60
CA THR A 189 -25.77 15.54 37.01
C THR A 189 -27.24 15.14 36.79
N LYS A 190 -28.12 16.10 36.49
CA LYS A 190 -29.53 15.87 36.20
C LYS A 190 -29.78 15.66 34.74
N PRO A 191 -30.93 15.03 34.36
CA PRO A 191 -31.32 14.91 32.95
C PRO A 191 -31.32 16.27 32.24
N TRP A 192 -30.65 16.32 31.09
CA TRP A 192 -30.60 17.50 30.25
C TRP A 192 -31.90 17.65 29.45
N VAL A 193 -32.26 18.90 29.13
CA VAL A 193 -33.51 19.21 28.43
C VAL A 193 -33.26 19.07 26.92
N PHE A 194 -34.00 18.19 26.27
CA PHE A 194 -33.96 18.05 24.81
C PHE A 194 -34.84 19.08 24.13
N HIS A 195 -34.21 19.99 23.36
CA HIS A 195 -34.89 21.05 22.59
C HIS A 195 -35.15 20.52 21.17
N ARG A 196 -36.43 20.37 20.82
CA ARG A 196 -36.88 19.87 19.52
C ARG A 196 -36.83 20.99 18.49
N ILE A 197 -36.13 20.79 17.37
CA ILE A 197 -36.06 21.74 16.26
C ILE A 197 -37.00 21.34 15.11
N SER A 198 -37.44 20.09 15.04
CA SER A 198 -38.23 19.52 13.97
C SER A 198 -39.60 19.05 14.45
N ARG A 199 -40.51 18.80 13.49
CA ARG A 199 -41.64 17.93 13.71
C ARG A 199 -41.19 16.49 13.81
N GLU A 200 -42.09 15.54 14.04
CA GLU A 200 -41.80 14.11 14.05
C GLU A 200 -41.47 13.62 12.62
N VAL A 201 -40.23 13.71 12.22
CA VAL A 201 -39.69 13.37 10.88
C VAL A 201 -38.42 12.58 10.88
N ALA A 202 -37.77 12.40 12.05
CA ALA A 202 -36.46 11.70 12.14
C ALA A 202 -36.59 10.18 11.92
N GLY A 203 -37.74 9.65 11.72
CA GLY A 203 -37.97 8.20 11.62
C GLY A 203 -37.78 7.50 12.96
N GLY A 204 -37.44 6.24 12.96
CA GLY A 204 -37.15 5.46 14.16
C GLY A 204 -35.65 5.46 14.55
N ARG A 205 -35.26 4.43 15.28
CA ARG A 205 -33.88 4.14 15.58
C ARG A 205 -33.07 3.84 14.32
N PHE A 206 -31.74 3.98 14.40
CA PHE A 206 -30.80 3.66 13.33
C PHE A 206 -30.88 4.59 12.11
N THR A 207 -31.28 5.83 12.28
CA THR A 207 -31.15 6.82 11.20
C THR A 207 -29.68 7.24 11.06
N HIS A 208 -29.24 7.37 9.83
CA HIS A 208 -27.88 7.75 9.45
C HIS A 208 -27.86 9.13 8.81
N GLY A 209 -26.70 9.79 8.84
CA GLY A 209 -26.45 11.07 8.20
C GLY A 209 -26.98 12.24 9.03
N MET A 210 -26.14 12.76 9.92
CA MET A 210 -26.41 13.96 10.69
C MET A 210 -25.12 14.76 10.87
N GLY A 211 -25.25 16.07 11.00
CA GLY A 211 -24.14 16.97 11.24
C GLY A 211 -24.56 18.37 11.61
N VAL A 212 -23.57 19.25 11.83
CA VAL A 212 -23.79 20.64 12.20
C VAL A 212 -22.81 21.56 11.48
N GLY A 213 -23.19 22.81 11.30
CA GLY A 213 -22.34 23.87 10.77
C GLY A 213 -23.16 25.02 10.20
N ASP A 214 -22.54 26.14 9.93
CA ASP A 214 -23.18 27.31 9.31
C ASP A 214 -23.34 27.07 7.79
N VAL A 215 -24.48 26.54 7.38
CA VAL A 215 -24.72 26.17 5.98
C VAL A 215 -24.92 27.40 5.08
N ASP A 216 -25.63 28.43 5.58
CA ASP A 216 -25.97 29.61 4.75
C ASP A 216 -25.05 30.83 4.99
N GLY A 217 -24.00 30.69 5.82
CA GLY A 217 -23.01 31.74 6.06
C GLY A 217 -23.54 32.88 6.92
N ASP A 218 -24.57 32.63 7.75
CA ASP A 218 -25.18 33.67 8.59
C ASP A 218 -24.54 33.75 10.00
N GLY A 219 -23.56 32.89 10.28
CA GLY A 219 -22.80 32.83 11.53
C GLY A 219 -23.46 32.05 12.64
N ARG A 220 -24.54 31.31 12.35
CA ARG A 220 -25.22 30.43 13.29
C ARG A 220 -25.05 28.97 12.91
N THR A 221 -25.03 28.09 13.90
CA THR A 221 -24.82 26.65 13.68
C THR A 221 -26.15 25.97 13.29
N ASP A 222 -26.26 25.59 12.04
CA ASP A 222 -27.39 24.81 11.50
C ASP A 222 -27.23 23.32 11.83
N ILE A 223 -28.34 22.57 11.73
CA ILE A 223 -28.35 21.11 11.89
C ILE A 223 -28.75 20.46 10.58
N LEU A 224 -27.90 19.50 10.12
CA LEU A 224 -28.07 18.78 8.86
C LEU A 224 -28.57 17.34 9.10
N GLU A 225 -29.33 16.83 8.14
CA GLU A 225 -29.68 15.42 8.01
C GLU A 225 -29.69 15.01 6.52
N LYS A 226 -29.82 13.72 6.23
CA LYS A 226 -29.70 13.16 4.87
C LYS A 226 -30.63 13.76 3.81
N ASN A 227 -31.75 14.37 4.22
CA ASN A 227 -32.75 14.96 3.28
C ASN A 227 -32.72 16.50 3.25
N GLY A 228 -31.79 17.12 3.99
CA GLY A 228 -31.68 18.59 4.04
C GLY A 228 -31.10 19.12 5.34
N TRP A 229 -31.44 20.37 5.65
CA TRP A 229 -30.91 21.01 6.84
C TRP A 229 -31.94 21.95 7.46
N TRP A 230 -31.83 22.14 8.77
CA TRP A 230 -32.62 23.07 9.54
C TRP A 230 -31.83 24.33 9.83
N ARG A 231 -32.30 25.46 9.32
CA ARG A 231 -31.70 26.75 9.59
C ARG A 231 -31.96 27.19 11.02
N GLN A 232 -30.92 27.56 11.75
CA GLN A 232 -31.04 28.08 13.08
C GLN A 232 -31.74 29.44 13.09
N PRO A 233 -32.79 29.66 13.91
CA PRO A 233 -33.45 30.94 13.99
C PRO A 233 -32.60 31.97 14.76
N GLU A 234 -32.90 33.27 14.59
CA GLU A 234 -32.20 34.37 15.30
C GLU A 234 -32.29 34.28 16.84
N SER A 235 -33.28 33.55 17.35
CA SER A 235 -33.45 33.33 18.78
C SER A 235 -33.95 31.91 19.08
N LEU A 236 -33.28 31.23 19.96
CA LEU A 236 -33.65 29.92 20.49
C LEU A 236 -34.68 29.97 21.62
N ALA A 237 -35.03 31.18 22.06
CA ALA A 237 -35.97 31.36 23.19
C ALA A 237 -37.38 30.84 22.85
N GLY A 238 -37.91 29.98 23.74
CA GLY A 238 -39.24 29.40 23.59
C GLY A 238 -39.33 28.20 22.68
N ASP A 239 -38.21 27.55 22.40
CA ASP A 239 -38.11 26.30 21.62
C ASP A 239 -38.79 26.39 20.23
N PRO A 240 -38.37 27.31 19.36
CA PRO A 240 -38.97 27.46 18.05
C PRO A 240 -38.64 26.23 17.18
N LEU A 241 -39.61 25.83 16.34
CA LEU A 241 -39.29 24.92 15.24
C LEU A 241 -38.44 25.65 14.18
N TRP A 242 -37.37 24.99 13.73
CA TRP A 242 -36.46 25.55 12.75
C TRP A 242 -37.01 25.40 11.33
N ALA A 243 -36.60 26.28 10.43
CA ALA A 243 -36.97 26.21 9.02
C ALA A 243 -36.18 25.11 8.31
N PHE A 244 -36.90 24.18 7.67
CA PHE A 244 -36.27 23.08 6.92
C PHE A 244 -36.01 23.43 5.46
N HIS A 245 -34.83 23.20 4.97
CA HIS A 245 -34.41 23.38 3.59
C HIS A 245 -34.08 22.00 2.98
N PRO A 246 -34.92 21.50 2.05
CA PRO A 246 -34.75 20.15 1.50
C PRO A 246 -33.59 20.08 0.50
N VAL A 247 -32.67 19.18 0.73
CA VAL A 247 -31.56 18.79 -0.17
C VAL A 247 -31.31 17.29 0.01
N PRO A 248 -31.36 16.47 -1.05
CA PRO A 248 -31.20 15.02 -0.92
C PRO A 248 -29.71 14.63 -0.79
N PHE A 249 -29.07 14.98 0.30
CA PHE A 249 -27.63 14.75 0.53
C PHE A 249 -27.26 13.27 0.50
N ALA A 250 -28.05 12.39 1.13
CA ALA A 250 -27.70 10.97 1.22
C ALA A 250 -28.97 10.11 1.37
N GLY A 251 -29.51 9.54 0.29
CA GLY A 251 -30.78 8.83 0.27
C GLY A 251 -31.02 7.82 1.40
N PRO A 252 -30.18 6.76 1.58
CA PRO A 252 -30.32 5.84 2.71
C PRO A 252 -29.79 6.42 4.03
N GLY A 253 -28.94 7.43 3.99
CA GLY A 253 -28.20 8.02 5.10
C GLY A 253 -26.76 7.55 5.13
N GLY A 254 -25.85 8.49 5.27
CA GLY A 254 -24.41 8.29 5.34
C GLY A 254 -23.84 8.39 6.76
N ALA A 255 -22.56 8.68 6.86
CA ALA A 255 -21.85 8.98 8.10
C ALA A 255 -22.19 10.40 8.62
N GLN A 256 -21.31 10.97 9.44
CA GLN A 256 -21.38 12.37 9.87
C GLN A 256 -21.37 13.31 8.65
N MET A 257 -21.96 14.46 8.82
CA MET A 257 -22.04 15.51 7.79
C MET A 257 -21.24 16.72 8.28
N HIS A 258 -20.29 17.20 7.47
CA HIS A 258 -19.44 18.32 7.82
C HIS A 258 -19.66 19.49 6.87
N VAL A 259 -19.72 20.71 7.42
CA VAL A 259 -19.91 21.94 6.66
C VAL A 259 -18.58 22.67 6.57
N ARG A 260 -18.06 22.87 5.35
CA ARG A 260 -16.77 23.50 5.05
C ARG A 260 -16.80 24.24 3.74
N ASP A 261 -16.04 25.29 3.58
CA ASP A 261 -15.71 25.88 2.28
C ASP A 261 -14.64 24.99 1.62
N VAL A 262 -15.08 23.98 0.88
CA VAL A 262 -14.20 22.91 0.35
C VAL A 262 -13.31 23.44 -0.77
N ASP A 263 -13.85 24.25 -1.69
CA ASP A 263 -13.11 24.70 -2.89
C ASP A 263 -12.58 26.14 -2.80
N GLY A 264 -12.81 26.81 -1.68
CA GLY A 264 -12.29 28.15 -1.41
C GLY A 264 -13.06 29.25 -2.13
N ASP A 265 -14.30 29.02 -2.51
CA ASP A 265 -15.12 30.02 -3.19
C ASP A 265 -15.92 30.94 -2.23
N GLY A 266 -15.83 30.68 -0.92
CA GLY A 266 -16.47 31.44 0.14
C GLY A 266 -17.88 31.00 0.47
N LEU A 267 -18.40 29.94 -0.16
CA LEU A 267 -19.65 29.30 0.18
C LEU A 267 -19.39 28.00 0.96
N ASN A 268 -20.23 27.72 1.94
CA ASN A 268 -20.05 26.51 2.74
C ASN A 268 -20.69 25.30 2.05
N ASP A 269 -19.90 24.30 1.79
CA ASP A 269 -20.25 23.02 1.18
C ASP A 269 -20.55 21.95 2.23
N VAL A 270 -21.07 20.78 1.82
CA VAL A 270 -21.39 19.67 2.71
C VAL A 270 -20.64 18.41 2.31
N ILE A 271 -19.80 17.86 3.20
CA ILE A 271 -19.08 16.59 3.04
C ILE A 271 -19.87 15.49 3.74
N THR A 272 -20.10 14.34 3.08
CA THR A 272 -20.71 13.16 3.70
C THR A 272 -20.50 11.90 2.84
N SER A 273 -20.80 10.72 3.41
CA SER A 273 -20.98 9.50 2.63
C SER A 273 -22.46 9.35 2.20
N LEU A 274 -22.68 8.66 1.07
CA LEU A 274 -24.03 8.49 0.53
C LEU A 274 -24.83 7.38 1.22
N ALA A 275 -24.12 6.35 1.71
CA ALA A 275 -24.72 5.19 2.33
C ALA A 275 -23.77 4.57 3.37
N ALA A 276 -24.13 4.65 4.65
CA ALA A 276 -23.33 4.12 5.75
C ALA A 276 -23.07 2.61 5.63
N HIS A 277 -24.01 1.83 5.08
CA HIS A 277 -23.89 0.40 4.82
C HIS A 277 -23.50 0.05 3.38
N GLY A 278 -23.24 1.04 2.55
CA GLY A 278 -22.97 0.88 1.12
C GLY A 278 -21.67 1.58 0.72
N TYR A 279 -21.76 2.30 -0.39
CA TYR A 279 -20.64 2.98 -1.01
C TYR A 279 -20.93 4.45 -1.21
N GLY A 280 -19.90 5.21 -1.54
CA GLY A 280 -19.97 6.59 -1.95
C GLY A 280 -19.54 7.56 -0.87
N LEU A 281 -18.42 8.25 -1.12
CA LEU A 281 -17.95 9.43 -0.41
C LEU A 281 -17.98 10.59 -1.39
N GLY A 282 -18.43 11.76 -0.94
CA GLY A 282 -18.41 12.95 -1.77
C GLY A 282 -18.74 14.21 -1.00
N TRP A 283 -18.81 15.29 -1.74
CA TRP A 283 -19.24 16.57 -1.18
C TRP A 283 -20.26 17.24 -2.09
N TRP A 284 -21.03 18.12 -1.52
CA TRP A 284 -22.08 18.88 -2.18
C TRP A 284 -21.63 20.32 -2.26
N LYS A 285 -21.19 20.72 -3.46
CA LYS A 285 -20.80 22.10 -3.72
C LYS A 285 -22.02 23.00 -3.65
N GLN A 286 -21.96 24.02 -2.80
CA GLN A 286 -22.97 25.07 -2.76
C GLN A 286 -22.74 26.02 -3.94
N VAL A 287 -23.80 26.38 -4.63
CA VAL A 287 -23.78 27.34 -5.74
C VAL A 287 -24.86 28.39 -5.53
N GLU A 288 -24.54 29.64 -5.80
CA GLU A 288 -25.48 30.76 -5.70
C GLU A 288 -26.06 31.11 -7.07
N GLY A 289 -27.40 31.08 -7.19
CA GLY A 289 -28.11 31.52 -8.36
C GLY A 289 -28.13 33.05 -8.53
N ALA A 290 -28.35 33.51 -9.73
CA ALA A 290 -28.42 34.94 -10.04
C ALA A 290 -29.49 35.71 -9.25
N ASP A 291 -30.45 35.01 -8.68
CA ASP A 291 -31.54 35.56 -7.83
C ASP A 291 -31.25 35.45 -6.32
N GLY A 292 -30.03 35.02 -5.96
CA GLY A 292 -29.59 34.78 -4.58
C GLY A 292 -30.09 33.45 -4.00
N SER A 293 -30.70 32.58 -4.82
CA SER A 293 -31.06 31.23 -4.39
C SER A 293 -29.80 30.37 -4.24
N ARG A 294 -29.80 29.45 -3.29
CA ARG A 294 -28.70 28.49 -3.08
C ARG A 294 -29.15 27.10 -3.51
N ALA A 295 -28.25 26.42 -4.20
CA ALA A 295 -28.43 25.04 -4.63
C ALA A 295 -27.15 24.24 -4.29
N PHE A 296 -27.25 22.91 -4.34
CA PHE A 296 -26.13 22.02 -4.07
C PHE A 296 -25.92 21.07 -5.25
N GLU A 297 -24.66 20.94 -5.68
CA GLU A 297 -24.24 20.05 -6.76
C GLU A 297 -23.33 18.95 -6.21
N TYR A 298 -23.69 17.70 -6.40
CA TYR A 298 -22.90 16.58 -5.92
C TYR A 298 -21.56 16.43 -6.68
N ARG A 299 -20.48 16.26 -5.92
CA ARG A 299 -19.11 16.00 -6.40
C ARG A 299 -18.63 14.69 -5.79
N PRO A 300 -18.52 13.60 -6.58
CA PRO A 300 -18.04 12.31 -6.07
C PRO A 300 -16.55 12.33 -5.77
N ILE A 301 -16.15 11.65 -4.68
CA ILE A 301 -14.77 11.31 -4.34
C ILE A 301 -14.53 9.82 -4.58
N THR A 302 -15.44 8.96 -4.06
CA THR A 302 -15.46 7.52 -4.34
C THR A 302 -16.89 7.05 -4.63
N GLY A 303 -17.03 5.89 -5.28
CA GLY A 303 -18.33 5.27 -5.59
C GLY A 303 -18.33 3.76 -5.32
N ASP A 304 -19.22 3.03 -5.99
CA ASP A 304 -19.34 1.57 -5.90
C ASP A 304 -18.43 0.83 -6.90
N LYS A 305 -17.73 1.58 -7.77
CA LYS A 305 -16.78 1.07 -8.76
C LYS A 305 -15.47 1.83 -8.71
N ALA A 306 -14.40 1.14 -9.03
CA ALA A 306 -13.09 1.77 -9.14
C ALA A 306 -13.06 2.91 -10.19
N SER A 307 -13.91 2.85 -11.23
CA SER A 307 -14.06 3.92 -12.23
C SER A 307 -14.64 5.23 -11.68
N ASP A 308 -15.27 5.20 -10.52
CA ASP A 308 -15.92 6.37 -9.91
C ASP A 308 -14.94 7.28 -9.18
N SER A 309 -13.70 6.80 -8.96
CA SER A 309 -12.61 7.57 -8.39
C SER A 309 -11.47 7.75 -9.40
N PRO A 310 -10.91 8.96 -9.55
CA PRO A 310 -9.72 9.18 -10.37
C PRO A 310 -8.51 8.33 -9.94
N TYR A 311 -8.49 7.92 -8.68
CA TYR A 311 -7.44 7.08 -8.08
C TYR A 311 -7.84 5.61 -7.99
N ARG A 312 -9.04 5.24 -8.48
CA ARG A 312 -9.63 3.91 -8.42
C ARG A 312 -9.82 3.37 -6.99
N THR A 313 -9.94 4.28 -6.02
CA THR A 313 -10.22 3.94 -4.62
C THR A 313 -11.70 3.61 -4.44
N VAL A 314 -11.99 2.43 -3.91
CA VAL A 314 -13.36 1.97 -3.61
C VAL A 314 -13.35 1.11 -2.34
N PHE A 315 -14.26 1.38 -1.43
CA PHE A 315 -14.53 0.57 -0.25
C PHE A 315 -15.96 0.82 0.22
N SER A 316 -16.52 -0.14 0.93
CA SER A 316 -17.91 -0.10 1.42
C SER A 316 -17.98 0.26 2.90
N GLN A 317 -19.19 0.45 3.40
CA GLN A 317 -19.52 0.63 4.82
C GLN A 317 -18.87 1.88 5.44
N ILE A 318 -19.03 3.03 4.79
CA ILE A 318 -18.51 4.33 5.24
C ILE A 318 -19.42 4.90 6.34
N HIS A 319 -19.18 4.48 7.61
CA HIS A 319 -20.04 4.84 8.77
C HIS A 319 -19.50 6.03 9.57
N ALA A 320 -18.23 6.38 9.43
CA ALA A 320 -17.61 7.45 10.19
C ALA A 320 -16.81 8.35 9.27
N ILE A 321 -16.94 9.65 9.45
CA ILE A 321 -16.15 10.70 8.79
C ILE A 321 -15.74 11.73 9.84
N ASP A 322 -14.49 12.18 9.77
CA ASP A 322 -14.02 13.39 10.45
C ASP A 322 -13.25 14.26 9.46
N VAL A 323 -13.07 15.55 9.80
CA VAL A 323 -12.44 16.53 8.93
C VAL A 323 -11.43 17.34 9.74
N ALA A 324 -10.17 17.29 9.30
CA ALA A 324 -9.05 18.01 9.94
C ALA A 324 -7.97 18.33 8.90
N ASP A 325 -7.15 19.34 9.15
CA ASP A 325 -5.95 19.65 8.36
C ASP A 325 -4.80 18.71 8.78
N ILE A 326 -4.73 17.54 8.14
CA ILE A 326 -3.80 16.46 8.52
C ILE A 326 -2.37 16.82 8.16
N ASP A 327 -2.10 17.42 7.00
CA ASP A 327 -0.74 17.72 6.57
C ASP A 327 -0.28 19.15 6.93
N GLY A 328 -1.17 20.00 7.47
CA GLY A 328 -0.87 21.33 7.94
C GLY A 328 -0.75 22.36 6.81
N ASP A 329 -1.39 22.10 5.67
CA ASP A 329 -1.37 23.01 4.51
C ASP A 329 -2.47 24.10 4.56
N GLY A 330 -3.35 24.04 5.54
CA GLY A 330 -4.46 24.97 5.77
C GLY A 330 -5.71 24.65 4.97
N ILE A 331 -5.78 23.48 4.36
CA ILE A 331 -6.95 22.91 3.68
C ILE A 331 -7.45 21.71 4.46
N ASP A 332 -8.74 21.66 4.69
CA ASP A 332 -9.34 20.52 5.41
C ASP A 332 -9.26 19.22 4.58
N ASP A 333 -8.83 18.15 5.25
CA ASP A 333 -8.78 16.78 4.74
C ASP A 333 -9.95 15.95 5.30
N ILE A 334 -10.26 14.85 4.64
CA ILE A 334 -11.32 13.92 5.10
C ILE A 334 -10.67 12.66 5.65
N VAL A 335 -11.00 12.29 6.88
CA VAL A 335 -10.60 11.02 7.49
C VAL A 335 -11.79 10.08 7.54
N THR A 336 -11.67 8.89 6.95
CA THR A 336 -12.73 7.89 6.90
C THR A 336 -12.18 6.50 6.57
N GLY A 337 -13.02 5.49 6.63
CA GLY A 337 -12.65 4.12 6.30
C GLY A 337 -13.84 3.17 6.24
N LYS A 338 -13.51 1.88 6.12
CA LYS A 338 -14.49 0.81 6.14
C LYS A 338 -14.82 0.39 7.56
N ARG A 339 -16.11 0.44 7.96
CA ARG A 339 -16.58 -0.22 9.19
C ARG A 339 -16.52 -1.74 9.02
N TRP A 340 -15.83 -2.41 9.90
CA TRP A 340 -15.67 -3.86 9.83
C TRP A 340 -16.29 -4.55 11.07
N TRP A 341 -17.42 -5.10 10.96
CA TRP A 341 -18.55 -5.08 10.03
C TRP A 341 -19.74 -4.40 10.68
N ALA A 342 -20.63 -3.77 9.91
CA ALA A 342 -21.86 -3.25 10.53
C ALA A 342 -22.79 -4.39 10.95
N HIS A 343 -23.20 -5.28 10.05
CA HIS A 343 -24.18 -6.36 10.29
C HIS A 343 -23.58 -7.79 10.28
N GLY A 344 -22.31 -7.93 10.62
CA GLY A 344 -21.66 -9.24 10.66
C GLY A 344 -21.13 -9.73 9.30
N PRO A 345 -20.67 -11.00 9.24
CA PRO A 345 -19.91 -11.50 8.09
C PRO A 345 -20.73 -11.69 6.80
N ASP A 346 -22.05 -11.63 6.87
CA ASP A 346 -22.94 -11.89 5.74
C ASP A 346 -23.96 -10.76 5.49
N GLY A 347 -23.84 -9.64 6.22
CA GLY A 347 -24.92 -8.63 6.31
C GLY A 347 -24.79 -7.44 5.37
N ASP A 348 -23.57 -7.02 5.02
CA ASP A 348 -23.30 -5.81 4.24
C ASP A 348 -22.42 -6.12 3.02
N PRO A 349 -22.30 -5.21 2.05
CA PRO A 349 -21.39 -5.37 0.93
C PRO A 349 -19.97 -5.60 1.41
N GLU A 350 -19.30 -6.62 0.84
CA GLU A 350 -17.88 -6.94 1.07
C GLU A 350 -17.48 -7.08 2.54
N PRO A 351 -18.17 -7.90 3.33
CA PRO A 351 -17.90 -7.96 4.76
C PRO A 351 -16.48 -8.45 5.09
N SER A 352 -15.87 -9.23 4.20
CA SER A 352 -14.52 -9.78 4.35
C SER A 352 -13.42 -8.95 3.68
N ALA A 353 -13.76 -7.83 3.01
CA ALA A 353 -12.76 -6.93 2.46
C ALA A 353 -11.94 -6.27 3.57
N PRO A 354 -10.69 -5.87 3.32
CA PRO A 354 -9.83 -5.21 4.29
C PRO A 354 -10.51 -4.05 5.00
N ALA A 355 -10.26 -3.94 6.30
CA ALA A 355 -10.73 -2.85 7.12
C ALA A 355 -9.83 -1.62 6.91
N VAL A 356 -10.03 -0.94 5.78
CA VAL A 356 -9.21 0.19 5.38
C VAL A 356 -9.53 1.45 6.17
N LEU A 357 -8.50 2.22 6.48
CA LEU A 357 -8.55 3.57 7.00
C LEU A 357 -7.77 4.48 6.05
N TYR A 358 -8.41 5.52 5.56
CA TYR A 358 -7.84 6.52 4.68
C TYR A 358 -7.91 7.92 5.29
N TRP A 359 -6.97 8.78 4.92
CA TRP A 359 -7.20 10.20 4.87
C TRP A 359 -7.16 10.65 3.41
N PHE A 360 -8.08 11.52 3.03
CA PHE A 360 -8.18 12.06 1.68
C PHE A 360 -7.66 13.48 1.73
N ARG A 361 -6.46 13.68 1.22
CA ARG A 361 -5.82 14.97 1.19
C ARG A 361 -6.59 15.94 0.32
N GLY A 362 -7.10 17.01 0.91
CA GLY A 362 -7.77 18.10 0.21
C GLY A 362 -6.76 18.95 -0.56
N THR A 363 -7.08 19.30 -1.79
CA THR A 363 -6.28 20.23 -2.59
C THR A 363 -7.17 21.14 -3.40
N ARG A 364 -6.69 22.34 -3.72
CA ARG A 364 -7.40 23.33 -4.54
C ARG A 364 -6.59 23.62 -5.81
N PRO A 365 -6.71 22.79 -6.88
CA PRO A 365 -5.89 22.93 -8.08
C PRO A 365 -6.17 24.22 -8.87
N ALA A 366 -7.38 24.77 -8.75
CA ALA A 366 -7.75 26.08 -9.28
C ALA A 366 -8.83 26.73 -8.39
N PRO A 367 -9.03 28.05 -8.46
CA PRO A 367 -10.09 28.73 -7.70
C PRO A 367 -11.48 28.13 -8.01
N GLY A 368 -12.19 27.71 -6.98
CA GLY A 368 -13.51 27.08 -7.08
C GLY A 368 -13.46 25.60 -7.51
N GLU A 369 -12.28 24.96 -7.44
CA GLU A 369 -12.09 23.53 -7.67
C GLU A 369 -11.44 22.89 -6.46
N ALA A 370 -11.91 21.71 -6.09
CA ALA A 370 -11.31 20.88 -5.05
C ALA A 370 -11.05 19.47 -5.57
N GLU A 371 -9.98 18.86 -5.10
CA GLU A 371 -9.65 17.48 -5.35
C GLU A 371 -9.20 16.80 -4.04
N PHE A 372 -9.59 15.54 -3.86
CA PHE A 372 -9.25 14.73 -2.70
C PHE A 372 -8.38 13.54 -3.13
N VAL A 373 -7.14 13.51 -2.63
CA VAL A 373 -6.13 12.49 -2.94
C VAL A 373 -6.13 11.45 -1.84
N PRO A 374 -6.52 10.18 -2.10
CA PRO A 374 -6.59 9.15 -1.07
C PRO A 374 -5.21 8.75 -0.58
N GLN A 375 -4.99 8.79 0.72
CA GLN A 375 -3.78 8.32 1.40
C GLN A 375 -4.19 7.16 2.30
N LEU A 376 -3.68 5.96 2.05
CA LEU A 376 -3.95 4.80 2.91
C LEU A 376 -3.17 4.96 4.23
N VAL A 377 -3.89 4.98 5.34
CA VAL A 377 -3.30 4.99 6.69
C VAL A 377 -3.04 3.56 7.16
N ASP A 378 -4.05 2.70 7.01
CA ASP A 378 -3.99 1.29 7.44
C ASP A 378 -5.03 0.43 6.71
N ASP A 379 -4.78 -0.86 6.54
CA ASP A 379 -5.68 -1.79 5.85
C ASP A 379 -6.26 -2.89 6.76
N ASP A 380 -6.04 -2.78 8.09
CA ASP A 380 -6.45 -3.80 9.06
C ASP A 380 -7.03 -3.21 10.37
N SER A 381 -7.29 -1.91 10.44
CA SER A 381 -7.97 -1.27 11.57
C SER A 381 -9.37 -0.79 11.23
N GLY A 382 -9.56 -0.15 10.09
CA GLY A 382 -10.83 0.42 9.66
C GLY A 382 -11.36 1.51 10.59
N VAL A 383 -12.67 1.74 10.53
CA VAL A 383 -13.38 2.67 11.43
C VAL A 383 -14.50 1.96 12.18
N GLY A 384 -15.02 2.61 13.21
CA GLY A 384 -16.27 2.26 13.88
C GLY A 384 -17.45 3.10 13.35
N VAL A 385 -18.27 3.63 14.27
CA VAL A 385 -19.27 4.66 13.98
C VAL A 385 -18.76 6.07 14.25
N GLN A 386 -17.62 6.18 14.91
CA GLN A 386 -16.87 7.41 15.16
C GLN A 386 -15.42 7.20 14.76
N VAL A 387 -14.84 8.18 14.10
CA VAL A 387 -13.40 8.36 13.91
C VAL A 387 -13.05 9.74 14.46
N THR A 388 -11.91 9.90 15.09
CA THR A 388 -11.46 11.16 15.66
C THR A 388 -10.08 11.50 15.11
N ALA A 389 -9.97 12.62 14.40
CA ALA A 389 -8.73 13.17 13.87
C ALA A 389 -8.33 14.40 14.70
N ALA A 390 -7.45 14.21 15.67
CA ALA A 390 -6.99 15.26 16.57
C ALA A 390 -5.64 14.90 17.18
N ASP A 391 -4.92 15.88 17.71
CA ASP A 391 -3.67 15.66 18.43
C ASP A 391 -3.93 14.83 19.70
N ALA A 392 -3.70 13.54 19.61
CA ALA A 392 -3.87 12.60 20.74
C ALA A 392 -2.56 12.38 21.52
N THR A 393 -1.42 12.81 20.97
CA THR A 393 -0.11 12.68 21.62
C THR A 393 0.40 13.96 22.25
N GLY A 394 -0.23 15.12 21.97
CA GLY A 394 0.17 16.42 22.46
C GLY A 394 1.38 17.02 21.74
N ASP A 395 1.70 16.52 20.53
CA ASP A 395 2.85 16.99 19.74
C ASP A 395 2.50 18.07 18.69
N GLY A 396 1.22 18.42 18.60
CA GLY A 396 0.67 19.40 17.67
C GLY A 396 0.33 18.86 16.29
N LEU A 397 0.41 17.54 16.07
CA LEU A 397 0.04 16.89 14.83
C LEU A 397 -1.28 16.10 15.01
N PRO A 398 -2.21 16.15 14.05
CA PRO A 398 -3.43 15.35 14.15
C PRO A 398 -3.15 13.85 14.02
N ASP A 399 -3.38 13.10 15.09
CA ASP A 399 -3.43 11.63 15.10
C ASP A 399 -4.83 11.15 14.69
N ILE A 400 -4.98 9.84 14.41
CA ILE A 400 -6.30 9.25 14.13
C ILE A 400 -6.60 8.18 15.17
N VAL A 401 -7.72 8.35 15.88
CA VAL A 401 -8.20 7.41 16.90
C VAL A 401 -9.45 6.70 16.41
N VAL A 402 -9.45 5.36 16.47
CA VAL A 402 -10.58 4.53 16.09
C VAL A 402 -10.81 3.41 17.10
N ALA A 403 -12.08 3.08 17.37
CA ALA A 403 -12.47 1.88 18.07
C ALA A 403 -13.58 1.15 17.29
N ASN A 404 -13.46 -0.16 17.17
CA ASN A 404 -14.39 -0.99 16.41
C ASN A 404 -14.30 -2.47 16.83
N LYS A 405 -14.90 -3.35 16.04
CA LYS A 405 -14.95 -4.80 16.32
C LYS A 405 -13.60 -5.50 16.24
N GLN A 406 -12.56 -4.85 15.71
CA GLN A 406 -11.18 -5.36 15.69
C GLN A 406 -10.33 -4.90 16.89
N GLY A 407 -10.82 -3.90 17.61
CA GLY A 407 -10.14 -3.36 18.79
C GLY A 407 -10.13 -1.84 18.86
N ILE A 408 -9.15 -1.32 19.63
CA ILE A 408 -8.92 0.12 19.85
C ILE A 408 -7.55 0.45 19.28
N PHE A 409 -7.45 1.49 18.46
CA PHE A 409 -6.22 1.87 17.78
C PHE A 409 -6.00 3.38 17.86
N VAL A 410 -4.73 3.76 17.96
CA VAL A 410 -4.25 5.11 17.69
C VAL A 410 -3.24 5.02 16.54
N HIS A 411 -3.45 5.81 15.52
CA HIS A 411 -2.49 5.99 14.42
C HIS A 411 -1.76 7.29 14.67
N VAL A 412 -0.54 7.18 15.16
CA VAL A 412 0.28 8.34 15.54
C VAL A 412 0.92 8.92 14.30
N GLN A 413 0.66 10.20 14.05
CA GLN A 413 1.20 10.90 12.90
C GLN A 413 2.70 11.21 13.08
N SER A 414 3.43 11.17 11.99
CA SER A 414 4.75 11.77 11.88
C SER A 414 4.92 12.47 10.53
N ARG A 415 5.77 13.50 10.49
CA ARG A 415 6.07 14.25 9.26
C ARG A 415 7.55 14.22 8.96
N GLU A 416 7.91 13.77 7.75
CA GLU A 416 9.25 13.87 7.20
C GLU A 416 9.30 14.97 6.16
N ILE A 417 10.27 15.86 6.24
CA ILE A 417 10.46 16.90 5.23
C ILE A 417 11.31 16.33 4.10
N VAL A 418 10.71 16.17 2.93
CA VAL A 418 11.32 15.57 1.75
C VAL A 418 11.43 16.55 0.58
N SER A 419 12.20 16.18 -0.47
CA SER A 419 12.22 16.96 -1.70
C SER A 419 10.87 16.92 -2.42
N PRO A 420 10.55 17.93 -3.26
CA PRO A 420 9.30 17.93 -4.03
C PRO A 420 9.14 16.69 -4.93
N GLU A 421 10.26 16.19 -5.48
CA GLU A 421 10.24 14.97 -6.26
C GLU A 421 9.87 13.76 -5.39
N ALA A 422 10.48 13.59 -4.22
CA ALA A 422 10.19 12.51 -3.31
C ALA A 422 8.74 12.58 -2.79
N HIS A 423 8.24 13.80 -2.52
CA HIS A 423 6.84 13.99 -2.15
C HIS A 423 5.89 13.60 -3.29
N ALA A 424 6.17 14.03 -4.53
CA ALA A 424 5.35 13.71 -5.69
C ALA A 424 5.32 12.19 -5.99
N ASP A 425 6.45 11.50 -5.79
CA ASP A 425 6.53 10.06 -5.99
C ASP A 425 5.76 9.25 -4.93
N ALA A 426 5.71 9.77 -3.70
CA ALA A 426 4.95 9.16 -2.62
C ALA A 426 3.42 9.37 -2.74
N GLN A 427 2.96 10.23 -3.67
CA GLN A 427 1.53 10.47 -3.83
C GLN A 427 0.86 9.41 -4.71
N PRO A 428 -0.37 8.98 -4.38
CA PRO A 428 -1.20 8.18 -5.26
C PRO A 428 -1.40 8.85 -6.63
N ARG A 429 -1.44 8.05 -7.69
CA ARG A 429 -1.56 8.56 -9.06
C ARG A 429 -2.95 8.38 -9.61
N LYS A 430 -3.41 9.38 -10.36
CA LYS A 430 -4.63 9.23 -11.17
C LYS A 430 -4.44 8.12 -12.19
N ARG A 431 -5.41 7.24 -12.29
CA ARG A 431 -5.35 6.06 -13.16
C ARG A 431 -6.31 6.21 -14.34
N ARG A 432 -5.82 5.85 -15.53
CA ARG A 432 -6.67 5.75 -16.71
C ARG A 432 -7.53 4.47 -16.61
N PRO A 433 -8.74 4.46 -17.17
CA PRO A 433 -9.46 3.20 -17.38
C PRO A 433 -8.57 2.23 -18.18
N PRO A 434 -8.41 0.97 -17.74
CA PRO A 434 -7.59 0.01 -18.48
C PRO A 434 -8.22 -0.31 -19.84
N ALA A 435 -7.38 -0.43 -20.85
CA ALA A 435 -7.78 -0.95 -22.15
C ALA A 435 -7.95 -2.48 -22.09
N ASP A 436 -8.54 -3.07 -23.11
CA ASP A 436 -8.72 -4.52 -23.26
C ASP A 436 -7.92 -5.01 -24.49
N GLY A 437 -6.62 -5.18 -24.27
CA GLY A 437 -5.67 -5.59 -25.31
C GLY A 437 -5.21 -4.43 -26.21
N LEU A 438 -3.95 -4.04 -26.07
CA LEU A 438 -3.33 -2.96 -26.83
C LEU A 438 -2.30 -3.51 -27.82
N ALA A 439 -2.08 -2.79 -28.94
CA ALA A 439 -0.90 -3.05 -29.76
C ALA A 439 0.40 -2.79 -28.96
N PRO A 440 1.53 -3.45 -29.29
CA PRO A 440 2.74 -3.36 -28.48
C PRO A 440 3.25 -1.93 -28.20
N ALA A 441 3.26 -1.08 -29.20
CA ALA A 441 3.70 0.32 -29.06
C ALA A 441 2.72 1.14 -28.19
N ASP A 442 1.41 0.88 -28.35
CA ASP A 442 0.36 1.55 -27.58
C ASP A 442 0.38 1.11 -26.11
N ALA A 443 0.73 -0.17 -25.84
CA ALA A 443 0.85 -0.69 -24.49
C ALA A 443 1.95 0.03 -23.69
N ALA A 444 3.14 0.25 -24.26
CA ALA A 444 4.21 1.02 -23.61
C ALA A 444 3.77 2.47 -23.31
N ALA A 445 3.09 3.11 -24.29
CA ALA A 445 2.60 4.49 -24.14
C ALA A 445 1.43 4.62 -23.15
N ALA A 446 0.67 3.54 -22.92
CA ALA A 446 -0.43 3.52 -21.97
C ALA A 446 0.04 3.41 -20.52
N MET A 447 1.24 2.87 -20.26
CA MET A 447 1.76 2.65 -18.91
C MET A 447 1.91 3.96 -18.15
N SER A 448 1.57 3.92 -16.85
CA SER A 448 1.77 5.03 -15.92
C SER A 448 2.90 4.67 -14.96
N VAL A 449 3.88 5.57 -14.83
CA VAL A 449 5.06 5.45 -13.97
C VAL A 449 5.29 6.76 -13.19
N PRO A 450 6.16 6.78 -12.15
CA PRO A 450 6.50 8.00 -11.42
C PRO A 450 7.06 9.10 -12.32
N PRO A 451 7.01 10.36 -11.88
CA PRO A 451 7.67 11.48 -12.58
C PRO A 451 9.15 11.20 -12.83
N GLY A 452 9.64 11.53 -14.02
CA GLY A 452 11.03 11.28 -14.42
C GLY A 452 11.31 9.88 -14.94
N PHE A 453 10.32 8.97 -14.90
CA PHE A 453 10.42 7.65 -15.51
C PHE A 453 9.67 7.58 -16.85
N SER A 454 10.11 6.68 -17.70
CA SER A 454 9.44 6.31 -18.94
C SER A 454 9.50 4.79 -19.17
N VAL A 455 8.64 4.28 -20.03
CA VAL A 455 8.65 2.87 -20.43
C VAL A 455 8.91 2.76 -21.91
N LYS A 456 9.88 1.94 -22.29
CA LYS A 456 10.23 1.64 -23.68
C LYS A 456 9.93 0.19 -24.02
N LEU A 457 9.32 -0.05 -25.17
CA LEU A 457 9.18 -1.38 -25.74
C LEU A 457 10.53 -1.81 -26.34
N LEU A 458 11.09 -2.92 -25.86
CA LEU A 458 12.34 -3.49 -26.38
C LEU A 458 12.12 -4.51 -27.50
N ALA A 459 11.14 -5.39 -27.33
CA ALA A 459 10.71 -6.40 -28.31
C ALA A 459 9.25 -6.82 -28.04
N ALA A 460 8.59 -7.33 -29.07
CA ALA A 460 7.21 -7.80 -28.97
C ALA A 460 6.96 -8.94 -29.97
N GLU A 461 5.74 -9.45 -29.98
CA GLU A 461 5.25 -10.33 -31.04
C GLU A 461 5.44 -9.68 -32.45
N PRO A 462 5.91 -10.39 -33.46
CA PRO A 462 6.14 -11.85 -33.54
C PRO A 462 7.56 -12.29 -33.13
N ASP A 463 8.43 -11.45 -32.62
CA ASP A 463 9.81 -11.79 -32.31
C ASP A 463 9.94 -12.51 -30.95
N VAL A 464 9.00 -12.30 -30.04
CA VAL A 464 8.91 -12.99 -28.74
C VAL A 464 7.47 -13.44 -28.49
N HIS A 465 7.32 -14.67 -27.94
CA HIS A 465 6.03 -15.24 -27.57
C HIS A 465 6.11 -15.87 -26.17
N GLN A 466 5.10 -15.62 -25.34
CA GLN A 466 4.95 -16.23 -24.03
C GLN A 466 6.28 -16.31 -23.23
N PRO A 467 6.96 -15.16 -23.01
CA PRO A 467 8.21 -15.15 -22.26
C PRO A 467 7.93 -15.51 -20.80
N ILE A 468 8.62 -16.54 -20.27
CA ILE A 468 8.38 -17.07 -18.91
C ILE A 468 9.54 -16.82 -17.96
N ALA A 469 10.76 -16.75 -18.46
CA ALA A 469 11.96 -16.49 -17.69
C ALA A 469 12.96 -15.67 -18.52
N MET A 470 13.77 -14.86 -17.84
CA MET A 470 14.85 -14.11 -18.49
C MET A 470 16.08 -14.02 -17.59
N CYS A 471 17.23 -13.78 -18.18
CA CYS A 471 18.46 -13.39 -17.48
C CYS A 471 19.38 -12.60 -18.41
N PHE A 472 20.34 -11.88 -17.85
CA PHE A 472 21.41 -11.25 -18.62
C PHE A 472 22.67 -12.12 -18.64
N ASP A 473 23.43 -12.09 -19.74
CA ASP A 473 24.76 -12.63 -19.80
C ASP A 473 25.85 -11.58 -19.54
N ASP A 474 27.12 -11.98 -19.56
CA ASP A 474 28.28 -11.11 -19.28
C ASP A 474 28.53 -10.04 -20.37
N ARG A 475 27.84 -10.12 -21.48
CA ARG A 475 27.84 -9.12 -22.57
C ARG A 475 26.69 -8.16 -22.48
N GLY A 476 25.84 -8.29 -21.44
CA GLY A 476 24.66 -7.48 -21.24
C GLY A 476 23.49 -7.83 -22.18
N ARG A 477 23.58 -8.96 -22.88
CA ARG A 477 22.52 -9.44 -23.77
C ARG A 477 21.42 -10.12 -22.95
N LEU A 478 20.19 -10.00 -23.41
CA LEU A 478 19.03 -10.57 -22.74
C LEU A 478 18.72 -11.98 -23.29
N TRP A 479 18.73 -12.96 -22.40
CA TRP A 479 18.30 -14.33 -22.68
C TRP A 479 16.87 -14.52 -22.20
N VAL A 480 16.02 -15.10 -23.05
CA VAL A 480 14.59 -15.27 -22.78
C VAL A 480 14.16 -16.69 -23.08
N ALA A 481 13.43 -17.31 -22.15
CA ALA A 481 12.77 -18.60 -22.37
C ALA A 481 11.31 -18.36 -22.80
N GLU A 482 10.89 -19.01 -23.90
CA GLU A 482 9.51 -19.04 -24.38
C GLU A 482 8.86 -20.37 -24.04
N ALA A 483 7.67 -20.33 -23.43
CA ALA A 483 6.98 -21.50 -22.86
C ALA A 483 5.70 -21.88 -23.62
N TYR A 484 5.83 -22.47 -24.79
CA TYR A 484 4.70 -22.94 -25.60
C TYR A 484 3.98 -24.14 -24.98
N ALA A 485 4.68 -24.96 -24.19
CA ALA A 485 4.12 -26.13 -23.52
C ALA A 485 3.28 -25.79 -22.28
N TYR A 486 3.43 -24.55 -21.70
CA TYR A 486 2.64 -24.15 -20.54
C TYR A 486 1.14 -24.09 -20.90
N PRO A 487 0.19 -24.54 -20.05
CA PRO A 487 0.37 -25.03 -18.66
C PRO A 487 0.53 -26.56 -18.54
N LYS A 488 0.74 -27.26 -19.63
CA LYS A 488 0.82 -28.75 -19.60
C LYS A 488 2.05 -29.22 -20.37
N ARG A 489 2.83 -30.10 -19.73
CA ARG A 489 3.90 -30.81 -20.42
C ARG A 489 3.32 -31.58 -21.60
N VAL A 490 3.87 -31.36 -22.78
CA VAL A 490 3.43 -32.02 -24.03
C VAL A 490 4.27 -33.26 -24.30
N ALA A 491 3.86 -34.07 -25.28
CA ALA A 491 4.68 -35.21 -25.75
C ALA A 491 6.01 -34.69 -26.33
N PRO A 492 7.12 -35.45 -26.20
CA PRO A 492 8.43 -34.98 -26.65
C PRO A 492 8.47 -34.49 -28.10
N GLU A 493 7.71 -35.11 -28.98
CA GLU A 493 7.60 -34.76 -30.42
C GLU A 493 6.80 -33.46 -30.66
N GLU A 494 6.03 -33.02 -29.69
CA GLU A 494 5.23 -31.78 -29.73
C GLU A 494 5.96 -30.62 -29.04
N ALA A 495 7.08 -30.89 -28.38
CA ALA A 495 7.85 -29.92 -27.61
C ALA A 495 8.36 -28.79 -28.52
N ARG A 496 8.08 -27.52 -28.10
CA ARG A 496 8.41 -26.33 -28.89
C ARG A 496 9.01 -25.18 -28.05
N ASP A 497 9.15 -25.38 -26.76
CA ASP A 497 9.76 -24.34 -25.91
C ASP A 497 11.20 -24.11 -26.37
N ARG A 498 11.61 -22.84 -26.27
CA ARG A 498 12.94 -22.44 -26.79
C ARG A 498 13.57 -21.34 -25.96
N ILE A 499 14.87 -21.18 -26.16
CA ILE A 499 15.66 -20.12 -25.54
C ILE A 499 16.15 -19.19 -26.64
N LEU A 500 15.91 -17.91 -26.47
CA LEU A 500 16.30 -16.82 -27.36
C LEU A 500 17.38 -15.96 -26.72
N ILE A 501 18.23 -15.39 -27.56
CA ILE A 501 19.18 -14.34 -27.20
C ILE A 501 18.79 -13.09 -27.96
N PHE A 502 18.62 -11.98 -27.23
CA PHE A 502 18.37 -10.66 -27.80
C PHE A 502 19.52 -9.72 -27.51
N GLU A 503 19.82 -8.85 -28.46
CA GLU A 503 20.85 -7.82 -28.32
C GLU A 503 20.39 -6.52 -28.95
N ASP A 504 20.72 -5.40 -28.31
CA ASP A 504 20.64 -4.05 -28.85
C ASP A 504 22.01 -3.72 -29.47
N THR A 505 22.10 -3.82 -30.80
CA THR A 505 23.41 -3.73 -31.49
C THR A 505 23.82 -2.30 -31.80
N ASP A 506 22.89 -1.37 -31.92
CA ASP A 506 23.17 0.04 -32.25
C ASP A 506 23.03 1.01 -31.05
N GLY A 507 22.47 0.54 -29.95
CA GLY A 507 22.38 1.29 -28.70
C GLY A 507 21.18 2.22 -28.59
N ASP A 508 20.12 1.95 -29.35
CA ASP A 508 18.89 2.75 -29.36
C ASP A 508 17.84 2.27 -28.36
N HIS A 509 18.19 1.24 -27.55
CA HIS A 509 17.30 0.54 -26.61
C HIS A 509 16.15 -0.24 -27.28
N VAL A 510 16.30 -0.66 -28.52
CA VAL A 510 15.47 -1.67 -29.18
C VAL A 510 16.30 -2.92 -29.39
N LEU A 511 15.73 -4.09 -29.12
CA LEU A 511 16.42 -5.37 -29.34
C LEU A 511 16.32 -5.74 -30.83
N ASP A 512 17.31 -5.35 -31.60
CA ASP A 512 17.33 -5.46 -33.07
C ASP A 512 18.01 -6.75 -33.56
N SER A 513 18.73 -7.46 -32.70
CA SER A 513 19.31 -8.77 -32.96
C SER A 513 18.60 -9.86 -32.16
N ARG A 514 18.21 -10.95 -32.84
CA ARG A 514 17.53 -12.10 -32.22
C ARG A 514 18.14 -13.41 -32.73
N LYS A 515 18.59 -14.25 -31.80
CA LYS A 515 19.13 -15.58 -32.09
C LYS A 515 18.39 -16.65 -31.30
N VAL A 516 18.11 -17.82 -31.94
CA VAL A 516 17.59 -19.00 -31.23
C VAL A 516 18.79 -19.82 -30.77
N PHE A 517 18.94 -19.96 -29.45
CA PHE A 517 20.00 -20.78 -28.85
C PHE A 517 19.62 -22.26 -28.83
N LYS A 518 18.45 -22.60 -28.32
CA LYS A 518 17.96 -23.98 -28.23
C LYS A 518 16.45 -24.06 -28.46
N GLU A 519 16.04 -25.06 -29.19
CA GLU A 519 14.63 -25.40 -29.47
C GLU A 519 14.28 -26.79 -28.94
N LYS A 520 12.98 -27.14 -29.00
CA LYS A 520 12.43 -28.43 -28.58
C LYS A 520 12.62 -28.74 -27.12
N LEU A 521 12.64 -27.75 -26.28
CA LEU A 521 12.49 -27.89 -24.85
C LEU A 521 11.02 -28.06 -24.46
N ASN A 522 10.74 -28.50 -23.25
CA ASN A 522 9.40 -28.84 -22.82
C ASN A 522 9.17 -28.42 -21.38
N LEU A 523 8.18 -27.57 -21.18
CA LEU A 523 7.80 -27.01 -19.90
C LEU A 523 8.91 -26.22 -19.20
N VAL A 524 9.54 -25.30 -19.95
CA VAL A 524 10.59 -24.41 -19.44
C VAL A 524 9.96 -23.38 -18.52
N SER A 525 10.58 -23.18 -17.34
CA SER A 525 10.12 -22.19 -16.33
C SER A 525 11.26 -21.44 -15.62
N GLY A 526 12.52 -21.87 -15.78
CA GLY A 526 13.68 -21.23 -15.16
C GLY A 526 14.85 -21.12 -16.12
N LEU A 527 15.63 -20.04 -16.03
CA LEU A 527 16.75 -19.75 -16.93
C LEU A 527 17.86 -18.97 -16.19
N ALA A 528 19.10 -19.44 -16.34
CA ALA A 528 20.28 -18.70 -15.94
C ALA A 528 21.47 -19.03 -16.86
N VAL A 529 22.41 -18.09 -17.03
CA VAL A 529 23.64 -18.26 -17.82
C VAL A 529 24.85 -18.22 -16.90
N GLY A 530 25.83 -19.06 -17.17
CA GLY A 530 27.10 -19.07 -16.47
C GLY A 530 27.75 -20.45 -16.42
N PHE A 531 29.01 -20.50 -15.97
CA PHE A 531 29.82 -21.72 -15.88
C PHE A 531 29.94 -22.47 -17.21
N GLY A 532 30.06 -21.72 -18.34
CA GLY A 532 30.23 -22.27 -19.68
C GLY A 532 28.98 -22.93 -20.22
N GLY A 533 27.77 -22.39 -19.91
CA GLY A 533 26.53 -22.87 -20.48
C GLY A 533 25.28 -22.25 -19.87
N VAL A 534 24.16 -22.87 -20.14
CA VAL A 534 22.81 -22.42 -19.79
C VAL A 534 22.11 -23.40 -18.86
N TRP A 535 21.61 -22.91 -17.74
CA TRP A 535 20.91 -23.64 -16.69
C TRP A 535 19.41 -23.47 -16.92
N VAL A 536 18.69 -24.58 -17.07
CA VAL A 536 17.28 -24.59 -17.47
C VAL A 536 16.43 -25.40 -16.53
N GLY A 537 15.38 -24.80 -16.02
CA GLY A 537 14.30 -25.51 -15.34
C GLY A 537 13.28 -25.99 -16.37
N ALA A 538 13.15 -27.31 -16.53
CA ALA A 538 12.22 -27.94 -17.46
C ALA A 538 11.63 -29.22 -16.84
N ALA A 539 10.75 -29.03 -15.85
CA ALA A 539 10.24 -30.14 -15.02
C ALA A 539 9.78 -31.36 -15.86
N PRO A 540 10.13 -32.61 -15.46
CA PRO A 540 10.74 -33.03 -14.19
C PRO A 540 12.25 -32.88 -14.08
N GLU A 541 12.91 -32.19 -14.99
CA GLU A 541 14.36 -32.14 -15.12
C GLU A 541 14.92 -30.74 -14.88
N PHE A 542 16.06 -30.68 -14.19
CA PHE A 542 16.93 -29.52 -14.12
C PHE A 542 18.13 -29.78 -15.04
N LEU A 543 18.27 -28.97 -16.09
CA LEU A 543 19.17 -29.17 -17.20
C LEU A 543 20.33 -28.19 -17.19
N PHE A 544 21.49 -28.65 -17.75
CA PHE A 544 22.60 -27.80 -18.17
C PHE A 544 22.86 -28.03 -19.66
N ILE A 545 22.87 -26.96 -20.44
CA ILE A 545 23.18 -26.97 -21.87
C ILE A 545 24.56 -26.32 -22.05
N PRO A 546 25.60 -27.09 -22.41
CA PRO A 546 26.94 -26.55 -22.55
C PRO A 546 27.08 -25.60 -23.74
N ASP A 547 27.82 -24.53 -23.54
CA ASP A 547 28.30 -23.55 -24.55
C ASP A 547 29.60 -22.98 -23.99
N ALA A 548 30.68 -23.79 -24.09
CA ALA A 548 31.93 -23.50 -23.40
C ALA A 548 32.81 -22.48 -24.12
N ASP A 549 32.66 -22.34 -25.43
CA ASP A 549 33.37 -21.33 -26.22
C ASP A 549 32.59 -20.01 -26.40
N GLY A 550 31.30 -19.99 -25.95
CA GLY A 550 30.43 -18.81 -25.95
C GLY A 550 30.05 -18.30 -27.36
N ASP A 551 29.95 -19.23 -28.31
CA ASP A 551 29.56 -18.88 -29.70
C ASP A 551 28.04 -18.84 -29.92
N ASP A 552 27.29 -19.07 -28.87
CA ASP A 552 25.82 -19.12 -28.81
C ASP A 552 25.23 -20.32 -29.58
N VAL A 553 25.97 -21.41 -29.65
CA VAL A 553 25.55 -22.70 -30.21
C VAL A 553 25.84 -23.79 -29.19
N PRO A 554 24.87 -24.61 -28.80
CA PRO A 554 25.11 -25.66 -27.82
C PRO A 554 26.19 -26.63 -28.26
N ASP A 555 27.22 -26.86 -27.37
CA ASP A 555 28.31 -27.81 -27.58
C ASP A 555 27.88 -29.29 -27.48
N GLY A 556 26.65 -29.59 -27.27
CA GLY A 556 26.12 -30.93 -27.14
C GLY A 556 24.65 -30.99 -26.66
N GLU A 557 24.21 -32.18 -26.32
CA GLU A 557 22.85 -32.37 -25.80
C GLU A 557 22.74 -31.90 -24.37
N PRO A 558 21.55 -31.43 -23.94
CA PRO A 558 21.27 -31.04 -22.56
C PRO A 558 21.62 -32.15 -21.57
N ARG A 559 22.33 -31.82 -20.50
CA ARG A 559 22.68 -32.74 -19.42
C ARG A 559 21.65 -32.60 -18.29
N VAL A 560 21.02 -33.70 -17.90
CA VAL A 560 20.16 -33.73 -16.72
C VAL A 560 21.03 -33.72 -15.46
N LEU A 561 20.98 -32.65 -14.69
CA LEU A 561 21.72 -32.50 -13.42
C LEU A 561 20.93 -33.08 -12.25
N LEU A 562 19.64 -32.80 -12.21
CA LEU A 562 18.69 -33.32 -11.24
C LEU A 562 17.39 -33.70 -11.93
N ASP A 563 16.70 -34.70 -11.41
CA ASP A 563 15.36 -35.09 -11.83
C ASP A 563 14.43 -35.26 -10.61
N GLY A 564 13.18 -35.64 -10.86
CA GLY A 564 12.19 -35.84 -9.81
C GLY A 564 11.46 -34.57 -9.36
N TRP A 565 11.57 -33.51 -10.15
CA TRP A 565 10.74 -32.33 -9.97
C TRP A 565 9.29 -32.62 -10.39
N GLY A 566 8.33 -32.36 -9.50
CA GLY A 566 6.90 -32.45 -9.79
C GLY A 566 6.46 -31.37 -10.74
N PHE A 567 5.33 -31.59 -11.40
CA PHE A 567 4.68 -30.62 -12.29
C PHE A 567 3.16 -30.78 -12.29
N GLU A 568 2.62 -31.20 -11.14
CA GLU A 568 1.18 -31.33 -10.89
C GLU A 568 0.50 -29.97 -11.01
N ASP A 569 1.19 -28.94 -10.53
CA ASP A 569 0.85 -27.53 -10.74
C ASP A 569 2.04 -26.82 -11.41
N THR A 570 1.97 -26.66 -12.74
CA THR A 570 3.11 -26.34 -13.59
C THR A 570 3.68 -24.94 -13.41
N HIS A 571 2.91 -24.01 -12.84
CA HIS A 571 3.39 -22.66 -12.55
C HIS A 571 4.14 -22.55 -11.22
N GLU A 572 4.39 -23.64 -10.52
CA GLU A 572 4.97 -23.64 -9.19
C GLU A 572 6.41 -24.14 -9.10
N THR A 573 6.97 -24.70 -10.15
CA THR A 573 8.24 -25.45 -10.05
C THR A 573 9.35 -24.91 -10.94
N LEU A 574 10.59 -25.01 -10.45
CA LEU A 574 11.82 -24.68 -11.18
C LEU A 574 11.84 -23.28 -11.81
N ASN A 575 11.35 -22.29 -11.08
CA ASN A 575 11.28 -20.91 -11.54
C ASN A 575 12.24 -19.98 -10.77
N ALA A 576 12.31 -18.70 -11.18
CA ALA A 576 13.03 -17.61 -10.55
C ALA A 576 14.53 -17.90 -10.29
N PHE A 577 15.24 -18.36 -11.30
CA PHE A 577 16.69 -18.64 -11.18
C PHE A 577 17.51 -17.38 -10.99
N ILE A 578 18.35 -17.37 -9.96
CA ILE A 578 19.26 -16.26 -9.66
C ILE A 578 20.57 -16.75 -9.03
N TRP A 579 21.71 -16.16 -9.42
CA TRP A 579 22.99 -16.38 -8.76
C TRP A 579 23.04 -15.61 -7.43
N GLY A 580 23.12 -16.31 -6.32
CA GLY A 580 23.22 -15.75 -4.99
C GLY A 580 24.60 -15.17 -4.66
N PRO A 581 24.68 -14.34 -3.60
CA PRO A 581 25.94 -13.74 -3.16
C PRO A 581 26.98 -14.74 -2.68
N ASP A 582 26.59 -15.96 -2.36
CA ASP A 582 27.40 -17.10 -1.91
C ASP A 582 27.87 -18.02 -3.07
N GLY A 583 27.56 -17.66 -4.32
CA GLY A 583 27.95 -18.40 -5.50
C GLY A 583 27.11 -19.65 -5.83
N TRP A 584 25.95 -19.81 -5.19
CA TRP A 584 24.97 -20.84 -5.53
C TRP A 584 23.93 -20.30 -6.51
N LEU A 585 23.36 -21.18 -7.31
CA LEU A 585 22.15 -20.90 -8.08
C LEU A 585 20.93 -21.18 -7.21
N TYR A 586 20.06 -20.18 -7.03
CA TYR A 586 18.82 -20.29 -6.29
C TYR A 586 17.63 -20.43 -7.23
N GLY A 587 16.53 -21.00 -6.70
CA GLY A 587 15.26 -21.10 -7.38
C GLY A 587 14.11 -21.36 -6.42
N CYS A 588 12.89 -21.23 -6.91
CA CYS A 588 11.65 -21.37 -6.15
C CYS A 588 10.91 -22.68 -6.44
N HIS A 589 10.08 -23.11 -5.48
CA HIS A 589 9.20 -24.26 -5.58
C HIS A 589 7.89 -24.02 -4.82
N GLY A 590 6.75 -24.33 -5.41
CA GLY A 590 5.44 -24.04 -4.88
C GLY A 590 4.78 -25.13 -4.04
N VAL A 591 3.57 -24.84 -3.57
CA VAL A 591 2.91 -25.55 -2.46
C VAL A 591 2.10 -26.78 -2.88
N PHE A 592 1.59 -26.80 -4.11
CA PHE A 592 0.74 -27.89 -4.62
C PHE A 592 1.50 -28.91 -5.48
N THR A 593 2.78 -28.67 -5.72
CA THR A 593 3.67 -29.58 -6.40
C THR A 593 4.55 -30.33 -5.38
N HIS A 594 4.67 -31.65 -5.52
CA HIS A 594 5.42 -32.50 -4.61
C HIS A 594 6.60 -33.13 -5.34
N SER A 595 7.81 -32.71 -5.01
CA SER A 595 9.03 -33.18 -5.67
C SER A 595 9.85 -34.09 -4.77
N ASN A 596 10.53 -35.06 -5.38
CA ASN A 596 11.52 -35.92 -4.74
C ASN A 596 12.82 -35.85 -5.56
N VAL A 597 13.60 -34.80 -5.32
CA VAL A 597 14.69 -34.32 -6.18
C VAL A 597 15.97 -35.07 -5.91
N GLY A 598 16.66 -35.52 -6.95
CA GLY A 598 17.96 -36.16 -6.86
C GLY A 598 18.71 -36.22 -8.19
N LYS A 599 19.91 -36.77 -8.17
CA LYS A 599 20.66 -37.03 -9.38
C LYS A 599 19.97 -38.14 -10.20
N PRO A 600 20.08 -38.14 -11.53
CA PRO A 600 19.55 -39.21 -12.35
C PRO A 600 19.99 -40.59 -11.88
N GLY A 601 19.03 -41.49 -11.67
CA GLY A 601 19.30 -42.86 -11.18
C GLY A 601 19.45 -42.96 -9.67
N ALA A 602 19.35 -41.87 -8.89
CA ALA A 602 19.36 -41.97 -7.43
C ALA A 602 18.13 -42.70 -6.91
N THR A 603 18.31 -43.49 -5.82
CA THR A 603 17.21 -44.13 -5.10
C THR A 603 16.41 -43.10 -4.30
N ASP A 604 15.18 -43.45 -3.91
CA ASP A 604 14.31 -42.56 -3.08
C ASP A 604 14.96 -42.12 -1.76
N ALA A 605 15.83 -42.94 -1.20
CA ALA A 605 16.58 -42.62 0.05
C ALA A 605 17.69 -41.59 -0.15
N GLU A 606 18.16 -41.40 -1.37
CA GLU A 606 19.20 -40.45 -1.77
C GLU A 606 18.62 -39.13 -2.28
N ARG A 607 17.30 -39.04 -2.37
CA ARG A 607 16.59 -37.87 -2.87
C ARG A 607 16.09 -36.96 -1.74
N THR A 608 15.98 -35.70 -2.02
CA THR A 608 15.47 -34.68 -1.11
C THR A 608 14.05 -34.28 -1.51
N LYS A 609 13.13 -34.34 -0.55
CA LYS A 609 11.72 -33.94 -0.76
C LYS A 609 11.57 -32.45 -0.57
N ILE A 610 10.81 -31.82 -1.48
CA ILE A 610 10.41 -30.43 -1.38
C ILE A 610 8.95 -30.26 -1.85
N ASN A 611 8.17 -29.43 -1.15
CA ASN A 611 6.79 -29.11 -1.49
C ASN A 611 6.41 -27.66 -1.13
N ALA A 612 7.29 -26.78 -1.09
CA ALA A 612 7.28 -25.31 -1.10
C ALA A 612 8.59 -24.79 -0.49
N GLY A 613 9.12 -23.75 -1.05
CA GLY A 613 10.29 -23.04 -0.49
C GLY A 613 11.29 -22.60 -1.54
N ILE A 614 12.41 -22.17 -1.04
CA ILE A 614 13.59 -21.82 -1.83
C ILE A 614 14.57 -22.97 -1.80
N TRP A 615 15.06 -23.36 -2.96
CA TRP A 615 16.14 -24.31 -3.13
C TRP A 615 17.38 -23.64 -3.70
N ARG A 616 18.57 -24.29 -3.56
CA ARG A 616 19.79 -23.84 -4.23
C ARG A 616 20.64 -25.02 -4.74
N TYR A 617 21.43 -24.75 -5.75
CA TYR A 617 22.34 -25.71 -6.37
C TYR A 617 23.74 -25.12 -6.51
N HIS A 618 24.76 -25.84 -6.06
CA HIS A 618 26.16 -25.42 -6.19
C HIS A 618 26.73 -25.83 -7.53
N PRO A 619 27.13 -24.89 -8.39
CA PRO A 619 27.48 -25.18 -9.79
C PRO A 619 28.78 -26.02 -9.93
N VAL A 620 29.69 -25.92 -8.96
CA VAL A 620 30.99 -26.62 -8.99
C VAL A 620 30.94 -27.94 -8.24
N ARG A 621 30.33 -28.00 -7.06
CA ARG A 621 30.28 -29.22 -6.23
C ARG A 621 29.11 -30.14 -6.64
N HIS A 622 28.19 -29.66 -7.45
CA HIS A 622 26.98 -30.38 -7.87
C HIS A 622 26.16 -30.89 -6.66
N GLU A 623 25.98 -29.98 -5.70
CA GLU A 623 25.20 -30.19 -4.47
C GLU A 623 23.87 -29.47 -4.56
N PHE A 624 22.81 -30.12 -4.12
CA PHE A 624 21.45 -29.58 -4.05
C PHE A 624 21.01 -29.46 -2.59
N GLU A 625 20.40 -28.34 -2.21
CA GLU A 625 19.84 -28.11 -0.89
C GLU A 625 18.47 -27.44 -0.96
N VAL A 626 17.58 -27.77 -0.02
CA VAL A 626 16.42 -26.94 0.31
C VAL A 626 16.94 -25.85 1.25
N PHE A 627 16.90 -24.60 0.80
CA PHE A 627 17.42 -23.45 1.55
C PHE A 627 16.44 -23.00 2.62
N SER A 628 15.13 -22.94 2.29
CA SER A 628 14.04 -22.64 3.22
C SER A 628 12.77 -23.39 2.80
N GLU A 629 11.85 -23.59 3.74
CA GLU A 629 10.60 -24.32 3.50
C GLU A 629 9.38 -23.42 3.72
N GLY A 630 8.30 -23.65 2.97
CA GLY A 630 7.02 -22.98 3.17
C GLY A 630 6.74 -21.88 2.17
N THR A 631 5.84 -21.00 2.53
CA THR A 631 5.11 -20.00 1.75
C THR A 631 4.02 -20.62 0.84
N SER A 632 3.54 -19.87 -0.14
CA SER A 632 2.67 -20.35 -1.20
C SER A 632 3.50 -20.51 -2.49
N ASN A 633 2.95 -20.25 -3.63
CA ASN A 633 3.60 -20.38 -4.92
C ASN A 633 4.62 -19.27 -5.17
N PRO A 634 5.87 -19.40 -4.68
CA PRO A 634 6.86 -18.36 -4.90
C PRO A 634 7.28 -18.34 -6.36
N TRP A 635 7.37 -17.15 -6.91
CA TRP A 635 7.90 -16.89 -8.24
C TRP A 635 8.79 -15.65 -8.23
N GLY A 636 9.70 -15.59 -7.27
CA GLY A 636 10.66 -14.51 -7.14
C GLY A 636 11.46 -14.60 -5.85
N VAL A 637 12.76 -14.58 -5.99
CA VAL A 637 13.74 -14.42 -4.91
C VAL A 637 14.83 -13.50 -5.37
N ASP A 638 15.22 -12.54 -4.51
CA ASP A 638 16.34 -11.64 -4.77
C ASP A 638 17.06 -11.24 -3.47
N PHE A 639 18.21 -10.59 -3.59
CA PHE A 639 19.10 -10.24 -2.49
C PHE A 639 19.33 -8.73 -2.43
N ASN A 640 19.32 -8.18 -1.22
CA ASN A 640 19.75 -6.79 -1.01
C ASN A 640 21.28 -6.66 -1.00
N ASP A 641 21.79 -5.43 -0.86
CA ASP A 641 23.23 -5.13 -0.84
C ASP A 641 23.99 -5.71 0.36
N LEU A 642 23.28 -6.20 1.38
CA LEU A 642 23.86 -6.95 2.51
C LEU A 642 23.85 -8.47 2.29
N GLY A 643 23.31 -8.94 1.15
CA GLY A 643 23.17 -10.37 0.83
C GLY A 643 22.01 -11.07 1.55
N HIS A 644 21.07 -10.31 2.12
CA HIS A 644 19.85 -10.88 2.69
C HIS A 644 18.84 -11.20 1.57
N ALA A 645 18.26 -12.40 1.65
CA ALA A 645 17.31 -12.88 0.65
C ALA A 645 15.87 -12.47 0.97
N PHE A 646 15.11 -12.09 -0.07
CA PHE A 646 13.69 -11.79 0.00
C PHE A 646 12.93 -12.60 -1.04
N GLN A 647 11.72 -13.02 -0.69
CA GLN A 647 10.88 -13.89 -1.51
C GLN A 647 9.48 -13.31 -1.61
N THR A 648 8.93 -13.32 -2.83
CA THR A 648 7.51 -13.03 -3.07
C THR A 648 6.66 -14.31 -3.00
N ALA A 649 5.36 -14.17 -2.76
CA ALA A 649 4.43 -15.29 -2.70
C ALA A 649 3.09 -14.92 -3.33
N CYS A 650 2.37 -15.95 -3.82
CA CYS A 650 1.01 -15.83 -4.32
C CYS A 650 0.00 -16.28 -3.25
N VAL A 651 -1.23 -15.73 -3.28
CA VAL A 651 -2.41 -16.16 -2.50
C VAL A 651 -2.35 -15.84 -1.01
N ILE A 652 -1.18 -15.88 -0.38
CA ILE A 652 -0.94 -15.47 1.02
C ILE A 652 -0.21 -14.14 1.04
N PRO A 653 -0.02 -13.49 2.19
CA PRO A 653 0.76 -12.25 2.25
C PRO A 653 2.09 -12.39 1.52
N HIS A 654 2.46 -11.38 0.76
CA HIS A 654 3.33 -11.49 -0.40
C HIS A 654 4.82 -11.37 -0.14
N LEU A 655 5.28 -11.13 1.11
CA LEU A 655 6.68 -10.77 1.32
C LEU A 655 7.30 -11.48 2.53
N TYR A 656 8.48 -12.08 2.30
CA TYR A 656 9.22 -12.80 3.34
C TYR A 656 10.71 -12.48 3.27
N HIS A 657 11.34 -12.24 4.43
CA HIS A 657 12.78 -12.26 4.61
C HIS A 657 13.22 -13.71 4.77
N VAL A 658 14.01 -14.22 3.83
CA VAL A 658 14.36 -15.65 3.74
C VAL A 658 15.65 -15.96 4.48
N ILE A 659 15.56 -16.89 5.44
CA ILE A 659 16.68 -17.31 6.29
C ILE A 659 16.96 -18.80 6.03
N GLN A 660 18.24 -19.18 5.88
CA GLN A 660 18.61 -20.57 5.65
C GLN A 660 18.12 -21.49 6.79
N GLY A 661 17.46 -22.58 6.42
CA GLY A 661 16.88 -23.55 7.33
C GLY A 661 15.57 -23.10 8.00
N ALA A 662 15.05 -21.92 7.66
CA ALA A 662 13.78 -21.44 8.20
C ALA A 662 12.57 -22.12 7.55
N ARG A 663 11.45 -22.13 8.29
CA ARG A 663 10.15 -22.60 7.83
C ARG A 663 9.12 -21.48 7.95
N TYR A 664 8.35 -21.27 6.89
CA TYR A 664 7.38 -20.19 6.73
C TYR A 664 5.96 -20.73 6.70
N GLU A 665 4.99 -19.87 7.03
CA GLU A 665 3.57 -20.19 6.90
C GLU A 665 3.23 -20.66 5.48
N ARG A 666 2.21 -21.53 5.38
CA ARG A 666 1.79 -22.14 4.11
C ARG A 666 0.36 -21.78 3.78
N GLN A 667 0.08 -21.70 2.49
CA GLN A 667 -1.30 -21.60 2.00
C GLN A 667 -2.11 -22.87 2.35
N ALA A 668 -1.51 -24.05 2.19
CA ALA A 668 -2.17 -25.33 2.36
C ALA A 668 -1.19 -26.49 2.63
N GLY A 669 -1.71 -27.62 3.07
CA GLY A 669 -0.95 -28.85 3.28
C GLY A 669 -0.01 -28.81 4.48
N GLN A 670 0.89 -29.78 4.56
CA GLN A 670 1.86 -29.95 5.64
C GLN A 670 3.29 -29.82 5.11
N HIS A 671 4.18 -29.23 5.90
CA HIS A 671 5.60 -29.27 5.63
C HIS A 671 6.13 -30.71 5.62
N PHE A 672 7.12 -30.98 4.78
CA PHE A 672 7.88 -32.22 4.87
C PHE A 672 8.83 -32.25 6.07
N ASN A 673 9.31 -31.08 6.51
CA ASN A 673 10.16 -30.96 7.68
C ASN A 673 9.30 -30.82 8.96
N PRO A 674 9.33 -31.83 9.87
CA PRO A 674 8.55 -31.78 11.11
C PRO A 674 9.28 -31.03 12.26
N TRP A 675 10.55 -30.69 12.11
CA TRP A 675 11.44 -30.27 13.19
C TRP A 675 11.61 -28.76 13.26
N THR A 676 10.53 -28.03 13.51
CA THR A 676 10.64 -26.59 13.77
C THR A 676 9.64 -26.17 14.84
N PHE A 677 9.82 -24.95 15.33
CA PHE A 677 8.86 -24.26 16.18
C PHE A 677 7.67 -23.76 15.34
N ASP A 678 7.17 -22.57 15.66
CA ASP A 678 6.11 -21.94 14.87
C ASP A 678 6.62 -21.50 13.48
N ASP A 679 5.72 -21.44 12.51
CA ASP A 679 6.03 -20.96 11.18
C ASP A 679 6.23 -19.44 11.21
N ILE A 680 7.30 -18.98 10.54
CA ILE A 680 7.60 -17.55 10.40
C ILE A 680 6.51 -16.91 9.52
N LYS A 681 6.01 -15.76 9.95
CA LYS A 681 4.99 -14.99 9.25
C LYS A 681 5.60 -14.03 8.24
N THR A 682 4.73 -13.49 7.38
CA THR A 682 5.11 -12.41 6.47
C THR A 682 5.74 -11.24 7.21
N ILE A 683 6.66 -10.52 6.54
CA ILE A 683 7.19 -9.25 7.00
C ILE A 683 6.37 -8.04 6.50
N ALA A 684 5.43 -8.26 5.58
CA ALA A 684 4.57 -7.20 5.06
C ALA A 684 3.57 -6.71 6.11
N ARG A 685 3.48 -5.40 6.31
CA ARG A 685 2.48 -4.74 7.17
C ARG A 685 1.23 -4.30 6.40
N HIS A 686 1.18 -4.55 5.12
CA HIS A 686 0.09 -4.19 4.20
C HIS A 686 -0.31 -5.39 3.35
N ARG A 687 -1.38 -5.26 2.59
CA ARG A 687 -1.93 -6.32 1.75
C ARG A 687 -2.11 -5.85 0.31
N HIS A 688 -1.73 -6.71 -0.64
CA HIS A 688 -2.09 -6.57 -2.05
C HIS A 688 -3.16 -7.58 -2.51
N TRP A 689 -3.62 -8.42 -1.60
CA TRP A 689 -4.62 -9.45 -1.84
C TRP A 689 -5.80 -9.31 -0.89
N THR A 690 -7.02 -9.37 -1.43
CA THR A 690 -8.25 -9.16 -0.66
C THR A 690 -8.84 -10.44 -0.07
N GLY A 691 -8.22 -11.60 -0.27
CA GLY A 691 -8.77 -12.90 0.15
C GLY A 691 -9.92 -13.38 -0.71
N GLY A 692 -10.18 -12.76 -1.84
CA GLY A 692 -11.21 -13.14 -2.81
C GLY A 692 -10.82 -14.37 -3.63
N GLN A 693 -11.69 -14.74 -4.56
CA GLN A 693 -11.39 -15.80 -5.50
C GLN A 693 -10.38 -15.33 -6.55
N TRP A 694 -9.48 -16.21 -6.97
CA TRP A 694 -8.50 -15.98 -8.02
C TRP A 694 -9.11 -15.73 -9.42
N ASN A 695 -10.38 -16.08 -9.61
CA ASN A 695 -11.10 -15.69 -10.82
C ASN A 695 -11.45 -14.20 -10.80
N ASN A 696 -11.51 -13.57 -11.94
CA ASN A 696 -11.66 -12.12 -12.12
C ASN A 696 -12.97 -11.50 -11.57
N ALA A 697 -13.77 -12.23 -10.80
CA ALA A 697 -15.09 -11.77 -10.36
C ALA A 697 -15.06 -10.49 -9.50
N ASP A 698 -13.93 -10.21 -8.82
CA ASP A 698 -13.77 -9.05 -7.94
C ASP A 698 -12.54 -8.18 -8.31
N ARG A 699 -12.16 -8.16 -9.59
CA ARG A 699 -10.95 -7.46 -10.06
C ARG A 699 -10.96 -5.96 -9.73
N GLU A 700 -12.09 -5.29 -9.86
CA GLU A 700 -12.22 -3.86 -9.55
C GLU A 700 -11.97 -3.57 -8.06
N LYS A 701 -12.34 -4.49 -7.19
CA LYS A 701 -12.16 -4.36 -5.74
C LYS A 701 -10.72 -4.66 -5.32
N SER A 702 -10.13 -5.71 -5.85
CA SER A 702 -8.72 -6.01 -5.61
C SER A 702 -7.80 -4.95 -6.21
N ASP A 703 -8.24 -4.27 -7.27
CA ASP A 703 -7.54 -3.16 -7.88
C ASP A 703 -7.35 -1.96 -6.94
N ALA A 704 -8.33 -1.67 -6.10
CA ALA A 704 -8.27 -0.56 -5.12
C ALA A 704 -7.23 -0.78 -3.99
N ILE A 705 -6.82 -2.01 -3.74
CA ILE A 705 -5.92 -2.41 -2.63
C ILE A 705 -4.61 -2.98 -3.18
N GLY A 706 -4.05 -2.39 -4.23
CA GLY A 706 -2.77 -2.81 -4.78
C GLY A 706 -2.83 -4.02 -5.72
N GLY A 707 -4.02 -4.48 -6.11
CA GLY A 707 -4.22 -5.53 -7.11
C GLY A 707 -4.35 -6.93 -6.54
N GLY A 708 -4.43 -7.93 -7.37
CA GLY A 708 -4.76 -9.31 -7.06
C GLY A 708 -3.72 -10.10 -6.26
N HIS A 709 -3.83 -11.43 -6.31
CA HIS A 709 -3.13 -12.35 -5.42
C HIS A 709 -1.87 -13.02 -6.02
N ALA A 710 -1.51 -12.73 -7.24
CA ALA A 710 -0.37 -13.39 -7.91
C ALA A 710 0.82 -12.41 -8.02
N HIS A 711 1.60 -12.32 -6.94
CA HIS A 711 2.86 -11.60 -6.94
C HIS A 711 3.97 -12.50 -7.46
N CYS A 712 4.60 -12.09 -8.56
CA CYS A 712 5.66 -12.85 -9.22
C CYS A 712 6.83 -11.94 -9.62
N GLY A 713 8.01 -12.56 -9.80
CA GLY A 713 9.25 -11.82 -9.87
C GLY A 713 9.59 -11.17 -8.52
N ALA A 714 10.85 -10.91 -8.30
CA ALA A 714 11.38 -10.12 -7.20
C ALA A 714 12.63 -9.44 -7.69
N CYS A 715 12.74 -8.13 -7.49
CA CYS A 715 13.94 -7.38 -7.78
C CYS A 715 14.17 -6.36 -6.66
N VAL A 716 15.18 -6.58 -5.85
CA VAL A 716 15.69 -5.54 -4.97
C VAL A 716 16.49 -4.57 -5.84
N TYR A 717 16.01 -3.36 -6.02
CA TYR A 717 16.67 -2.42 -6.93
C TYR A 717 18.03 -1.98 -6.39
N LEU A 718 19.08 -2.34 -7.13
CA LEU A 718 20.49 -2.01 -6.85
C LEU A 718 21.21 -1.50 -8.11
N GLY A 719 20.47 -0.96 -9.10
CA GLY A 719 21.00 -0.60 -10.42
C GLY A 719 21.82 0.69 -10.47
N GLY A 720 21.68 1.59 -9.50
CA GLY A 720 22.45 2.85 -9.44
C GLY A 720 22.01 3.93 -10.44
N ALA A 721 21.15 3.62 -11.44
CA ALA A 721 20.67 4.60 -12.42
C ALA A 721 19.45 5.42 -11.95
N TRP A 722 18.64 4.84 -11.08
CA TRP A 722 17.47 5.49 -10.51
C TRP A 722 17.83 6.35 -9.29
N PRO A 723 16.99 7.26 -8.84
CA PRO A 723 17.21 8.03 -7.61
C PRO A 723 17.51 7.15 -6.40
N ALA A 724 18.36 7.63 -5.49
CA ALA A 724 18.84 6.87 -4.33
C ALA A 724 17.72 6.32 -3.44
N ARG A 725 16.54 6.97 -3.40
CA ARG A 725 15.36 6.53 -2.65
C ARG A 725 14.79 5.18 -3.09
N TYR A 726 15.10 4.73 -4.31
CA TYR A 726 14.68 3.41 -4.82
C TYR A 726 15.66 2.30 -4.46
N ARG A 727 16.90 2.63 -4.03
CA ARG A 727 17.89 1.63 -3.67
C ARG A 727 17.43 0.81 -2.47
N ASN A 728 17.59 -0.51 -2.54
CA ASN A 728 17.11 -1.51 -1.56
C ASN A 728 15.58 -1.60 -1.41
N LYS A 729 14.79 -0.97 -2.25
CA LYS A 729 13.36 -1.27 -2.34
C LYS A 729 13.13 -2.52 -3.18
N LEU A 730 12.13 -3.29 -2.79
CA LEU A 730 11.72 -4.49 -3.53
C LEU A 730 10.61 -4.14 -4.51
N PHE A 731 10.81 -4.52 -5.76
CA PHE A 731 9.80 -4.45 -6.82
C PHE A 731 9.31 -5.85 -7.14
N MET A 732 8.00 -6.00 -7.35
CA MET A 732 7.37 -7.24 -7.72
C MET A 732 6.24 -7.01 -8.72
N ASN A 733 6.09 -7.96 -9.63
CA ASN A 733 4.98 -7.95 -10.57
C ASN A 733 3.70 -8.43 -9.89
N ASN A 734 2.57 -7.95 -10.38
CA ASN A 734 1.26 -8.39 -9.96
C ASN A 734 0.43 -8.75 -11.19
N ILE A 735 0.31 -10.04 -11.48
CA ILE A 735 -0.35 -10.55 -12.69
C ILE A 735 -1.82 -10.09 -12.75
N HIS A 736 -2.58 -10.27 -11.66
CA HIS A 736 -4.00 -9.91 -11.64
C HIS A 736 -4.24 -8.41 -11.57
N GLY A 737 -3.29 -7.68 -10.99
CA GLY A 737 -3.34 -6.23 -10.88
C GLY A 737 -2.83 -5.48 -12.11
N ALA A 738 -2.18 -6.16 -13.06
CA ALA A 738 -1.52 -5.57 -14.22
C ALA A 738 -0.64 -4.36 -13.84
N ARG A 739 0.29 -4.58 -12.85
CA ARG A 739 1.10 -3.53 -12.24
C ARG A 739 2.40 -4.04 -11.66
N LEU A 740 3.31 -3.12 -11.31
CA LEU A 740 4.40 -3.36 -10.38
C LEU A 740 4.05 -2.75 -9.02
N ASN A 741 4.10 -3.58 -7.98
CA ASN A 741 4.08 -3.12 -6.60
C ASN A 741 5.50 -2.78 -6.15
N GLU A 742 5.63 -1.86 -5.21
CA GLU A 742 6.87 -1.39 -4.62
C GLU A 742 6.79 -1.47 -3.10
N ASP A 743 7.78 -2.11 -2.48
CA ASP A 743 7.87 -2.25 -1.03
C ASP A 743 9.18 -1.68 -0.50
N ARG A 744 9.08 -0.91 0.59
CA ARG A 744 10.22 -0.46 1.37
C ARG A 744 10.61 -1.51 2.40
N LEU A 745 11.87 -1.95 2.35
CA LEU A 745 12.45 -2.91 3.28
C LEU A 745 13.18 -2.19 4.40
N THR A 746 12.59 -2.13 5.59
CA THR A 746 13.18 -1.46 6.76
C THR A 746 13.78 -2.49 7.71
N PRO A 747 15.08 -2.41 8.07
CA PRO A 747 15.67 -3.30 9.06
C PRO A 747 14.98 -3.17 10.44
N ALA A 748 14.63 -4.30 11.04
CA ALA A 748 13.97 -4.37 12.34
C ALA A 748 14.55 -5.51 13.18
N GLY A 749 15.37 -5.20 14.17
CA GLY A 749 16.09 -6.20 14.96
C GLY A 749 17.02 -7.06 14.08
N SER A 750 16.83 -8.39 14.06
CA SER A 750 17.54 -9.33 13.19
C SER A 750 16.84 -9.61 11.85
N GLY A 751 15.74 -8.91 11.57
CA GLY A 751 14.93 -9.11 10.38
C GLY A 751 14.60 -7.81 9.68
N TYR A 752 13.45 -7.80 9.00
CA TYR A 752 12.95 -6.66 8.25
C TYR A 752 11.45 -6.51 8.43
N VAL A 753 10.96 -5.31 8.15
CA VAL A 753 9.57 -4.98 7.93
C VAL A 753 9.41 -4.48 6.50
N GLY A 754 8.38 -4.96 5.81
CA GLY A 754 7.99 -4.51 4.48
C GLY A 754 6.80 -3.55 4.56
N ASP A 755 6.99 -2.31 4.14
CA ASP A 755 5.94 -1.30 4.03
C ASP A 755 5.61 -1.07 2.56
N GLY A 756 4.31 -1.04 2.22
CA GLY A 756 3.86 -0.70 0.88
C GLY A 756 4.14 0.74 0.53
N GLU A 757 4.65 0.96 -0.65
CA GLU A 757 4.77 2.26 -1.30
C GLU A 757 3.65 2.39 -2.36
N PRO A 758 3.39 3.58 -2.92
CA PRO A 758 2.49 3.70 -4.06
C PRO A 758 2.92 2.78 -5.21
N ASP A 759 1.97 2.11 -5.83
CA ASP A 759 2.26 1.21 -6.95
C ASP A 759 3.14 1.88 -8.01
N PHE A 760 4.27 1.27 -8.33
CA PHE A 760 5.30 1.90 -9.15
C PHE A 760 4.89 2.04 -10.61
N LEU A 761 4.28 1.00 -11.19
CA LEU A 761 3.85 1.00 -12.59
C LEU A 761 2.45 0.41 -12.72
N PHE A 762 1.59 1.06 -13.48
CA PHE A 762 0.33 0.51 -13.97
C PHE A 762 0.40 0.27 -15.47
N ALA A 763 0.09 -0.95 -15.92
CA ALA A 763 0.04 -1.26 -17.34
C ALA A 763 -1.11 -0.54 -18.08
N ASN A 764 -2.21 -0.27 -17.36
CA ASN A 764 -3.45 0.28 -17.92
C ASN A 764 -3.98 -0.55 -19.11
N ASP A 765 -3.70 -1.86 -19.09
CA ASP A 765 -4.09 -2.85 -20.07
C ASP A 765 -4.39 -4.17 -19.34
N THR A 766 -5.61 -4.70 -19.51
CA THR A 766 -6.07 -5.88 -18.81
C THR A 766 -5.36 -7.17 -19.22
N TRP A 767 -4.72 -7.18 -20.40
CA TRP A 767 -3.99 -8.34 -20.91
C TRP A 767 -2.56 -8.41 -20.39
N SER A 768 -2.02 -7.34 -19.84
CA SER A 768 -0.67 -7.34 -19.31
C SER A 768 -0.56 -8.27 -18.09
N GLN A 769 0.45 -9.13 -18.11
CA GLN A 769 0.78 -10.12 -17.09
C GLN A 769 2.30 -10.17 -16.93
N PHE A 770 2.86 -9.17 -16.26
CA PHE A 770 4.30 -9.16 -15.99
C PHE A 770 4.71 -10.37 -15.15
N ILE A 771 5.71 -11.11 -15.61
CA ILE A 771 6.15 -12.37 -14.99
C ILE A 771 7.48 -12.22 -14.26
N SER A 772 8.47 -11.57 -14.88
CA SER A 772 9.80 -11.41 -14.31
C SER A 772 10.34 -10.00 -14.54
N LEU A 773 11.25 -9.57 -13.67
CA LEU A 773 11.89 -8.26 -13.72
C LEU A 773 13.35 -8.39 -13.26
N GLN A 774 14.27 -7.69 -13.92
CA GLN A 774 15.70 -7.65 -13.57
C GLN A 774 16.33 -6.31 -13.93
N THR A 775 17.34 -5.88 -13.17
CA THR A 775 18.15 -4.72 -13.49
C THR A 775 19.25 -5.10 -14.49
N GLY A 776 19.41 -4.32 -15.56
CA GLY A 776 20.40 -4.52 -16.60
C GLY A 776 21.75 -3.81 -16.33
N PRO A 777 22.73 -3.92 -17.26
CA PRO A 777 24.03 -3.28 -17.15
C PRO A 777 23.95 -1.75 -17.15
N ASP A 778 22.92 -1.16 -17.72
CA ASP A 778 22.62 0.28 -17.69
C ASP A 778 21.94 0.76 -16.40
N GLY A 779 21.71 -0.15 -15.44
CA GLY A 779 21.04 0.14 -14.18
C GLY A 779 19.54 0.34 -14.30
N GLN A 780 18.97 0.20 -15.49
CA GLN A 780 17.54 0.26 -15.75
C GLN A 780 16.88 -1.11 -15.57
N MET A 781 15.57 -1.14 -15.34
CA MET A 781 14.83 -2.38 -15.09
C MET A 781 14.15 -2.89 -16.37
N VAL A 782 14.35 -4.16 -16.68
CA VAL A 782 13.70 -4.87 -17.78
C VAL A 782 12.61 -5.77 -17.25
N LEU A 783 11.48 -5.81 -17.93
CA LEU A 783 10.28 -6.59 -17.61
C LEU A 783 9.94 -7.49 -18.77
N ILE A 784 9.52 -8.73 -18.51
CA ILE A 784 8.84 -9.57 -19.50
C ILE A 784 7.36 -9.66 -19.17
N ASP A 785 6.54 -9.55 -20.20
CA ASP A 785 5.08 -9.59 -20.16
C ASP A 785 4.58 -10.80 -20.96
N TRP A 786 3.95 -11.73 -20.28
CA TRP A 786 3.32 -12.90 -20.91
C TRP A 786 2.23 -12.50 -21.92
N TYR A 787 1.51 -11.45 -21.62
CA TYR A 787 0.49 -10.79 -22.42
C TYR A 787 -0.58 -11.71 -22.99
N ASP A 788 -1.57 -12.03 -22.17
CA ASP A 788 -2.71 -12.88 -22.56
C ASP A 788 -4.01 -12.32 -21.93
N ARG A 789 -5.13 -12.45 -22.61
CA ARG A 789 -6.44 -12.04 -22.07
C ARG A 789 -6.88 -12.86 -20.85
N ASN A 790 -6.36 -14.08 -20.70
CA ASN A 790 -6.65 -14.94 -19.55
C ASN A 790 -5.43 -15.13 -18.68
N GLN A 791 -5.64 -15.06 -17.35
CA GLN A 791 -4.60 -15.35 -16.37
C GLN A 791 -4.31 -16.85 -16.29
N CYS A 792 -3.20 -17.20 -15.65
CA CYS A 792 -2.63 -18.54 -15.54
C CYS A 792 -3.59 -19.65 -15.10
N HIS A 793 -4.59 -19.36 -14.25
CA HIS A 793 -5.55 -20.36 -13.75
C HIS A 793 -6.76 -20.59 -14.65
N HIS A 794 -6.82 -19.99 -15.81
CA HIS A 794 -7.94 -20.18 -16.72
C HIS A 794 -7.84 -21.56 -17.40
N HIS A 795 -8.79 -22.43 -17.14
CA HIS A 795 -8.73 -23.83 -17.54
C HIS A 795 -9.08 -24.08 -19.03
N ASP A 796 -9.78 -23.15 -19.66
CA ASP A 796 -10.13 -23.25 -21.07
C ASP A 796 -8.99 -22.72 -21.92
N THR A 797 -8.10 -23.61 -22.32
CA THR A 797 -6.91 -23.29 -23.13
C THR A 797 -7.22 -22.72 -24.51
N GLU A 798 -8.41 -22.97 -25.04
CA GLU A 798 -8.83 -22.46 -26.34
C GLU A 798 -9.14 -20.96 -26.33
N THR A 799 -9.33 -20.39 -25.13
CA THR A 799 -9.60 -18.97 -24.97
C THR A 799 -8.35 -18.13 -24.72
N HIS A 800 -7.19 -18.75 -24.55
CA HIS A 800 -5.92 -18.07 -24.44
C HIS A 800 -5.43 -17.53 -25.78
N ASP A 801 -4.71 -16.41 -25.76
CA ASP A 801 -4.02 -15.86 -26.92
C ASP A 801 -2.52 -16.18 -26.86
N ARG A 802 -2.12 -17.31 -27.42
CA ARG A 802 -0.75 -17.84 -27.37
C ARG A 802 0.22 -17.20 -28.36
N GLY A 803 -0.24 -16.21 -29.11
CA GLY A 803 0.54 -15.53 -30.14
C GLY A 803 1.33 -14.30 -29.67
N ASN A 804 1.22 -13.95 -28.38
CA ASN A 804 1.76 -12.71 -27.85
C ASN A 804 2.93 -12.91 -26.88
N GLY A 805 3.66 -11.82 -26.66
CA GLY A 805 4.71 -11.71 -25.65
C GLY A 805 5.48 -10.42 -25.84
N ARG A 806 5.88 -9.76 -24.74
CA ARG A 806 6.52 -8.44 -24.81
C ARG A 806 7.66 -8.30 -23.81
N ILE A 807 8.58 -7.43 -24.14
CA ILE A 807 9.71 -7.06 -23.29
C ILE A 807 9.74 -5.54 -23.20
N PHE A 808 9.70 -5.02 -21.98
CA PHE A 808 9.73 -3.58 -21.72
C PHE A 808 10.95 -3.22 -20.88
N LYS A 809 11.38 -1.96 -20.97
CA LYS A 809 12.40 -1.36 -20.12
C LYS A 809 11.80 -0.14 -19.42
N VAL A 810 11.91 -0.09 -18.11
CA VAL A 810 11.61 1.09 -17.32
C VAL A 810 12.88 1.89 -17.12
N MET A 811 12.85 3.14 -17.57
CA MET A 811 14.00 4.03 -17.60
C MET A 811 13.75 5.28 -16.77
N TYR A 812 14.77 5.75 -16.03
CA TYR A 812 14.76 7.04 -15.39
C TYR A 812 15.52 8.04 -16.26
N ASP A 813 14.77 8.99 -16.85
CA ASP A 813 15.29 9.92 -17.86
C ASP A 813 15.86 11.19 -17.22
N ARG A 814 17.17 11.21 -16.98
CA ARG A 814 17.92 12.46 -16.72
C ARG A 814 18.73 12.94 -17.95
N GLY A 815 18.27 12.63 -19.14
CA GLY A 815 19.03 12.86 -20.38
C GLY A 815 19.51 11.54 -20.97
N GLU A 816 19.93 11.54 -22.21
CA GLU A 816 20.28 10.38 -23.02
C GLU A 816 21.17 9.38 -22.26
N THR A 817 20.58 8.33 -21.70
CA THR A 817 21.29 7.16 -21.19
C THR A 817 21.72 6.35 -22.42
N ALA A 818 23.01 6.38 -22.74
CA ALA A 818 23.54 5.52 -23.78
C ALA A 818 23.48 4.06 -23.33
N ALA A 819 23.18 3.15 -24.27
CA ALA A 819 23.29 1.72 -24.01
C ALA A 819 24.72 1.35 -23.60
N VAL A 820 24.83 0.50 -22.58
CA VAL A 820 26.13 0.06 -22.04
C VAL A 820 26.62 -1.14 -22.85
N LYS A 821 27.69 -0.96 -23.62
CA LYS A 821 28.38 -2.09 -24.26
C LYS A 821 29.44 -2.65 -23.33
N VAL A 822 29.33 -3.91 -23.00
CA VAL A 822 30.17 -4.59 -22.01
C VAL A 822 30.50 -6.01 -22.47
N ASP A 823 31.66 -6.53 -22.06
CA ASP A 823 32.02 -7.94 -22.18
C ASP A 823 32.92 -8.31 -20.98
N LEU A 824 32.32 -8.60 -19.85
CA LEU A 824 33.02 -8.85 -18.58
C LEU A 824 33.87 -10.12 -18.63
N ALA A 825 33.56 -11.07 -19.50
CA ALA A 825 34.37 -12.27 -19.66
C ALA A 825 35.80 -11.97 -20.17
N LYS A 826 36.01 -10.82 -20.84
CA LYS A 826 37.28 -10.35 -21.36
C LYS A 826 38.06 -9.46 -20.38
N GLU A 827 37.43 -9.02 -19.29
CA GLU A 827 38.10 -8.17 -18.30
C GLU A 827 39.17 -8.94 -17.53
N THR A 828 40.12 -8.20 -16.95
CA THR A 828 41.18 -8.82 -16.10
C THR A 828 40.61 -9.20 -14.74
N ASP A 829 41.34 -10.06 -13.98
CA ASP A 829 40.94 -10.43 -12.63
C ASP A 829 40.87 -9.20 -11.70
N GLU A 830 41.86 -8.28 -11.83
CA GLU A 830 41.90 -7.03 -11.07
C GLU A 830 40.66 -6.17 -11.36
N THR A 831 40.29 -5.99 -12.64
CA THR A 831 39.09 -5.25 -13.04
C THR A 831 37.83 -5.89 -12.45
N LEU A 832 37.73 -7.23 -12.49
CA LEU A 832 36.58 -7.93 -11.90
C LEU A 832 36.53 -7.75 -10.37
N VAL A 833 37.66 -7.69 -9.69
CA VAL A 833 37.72 -7.37 -8.24
C VAL A 833 37.26 -5.95 -7.97
N GLU A 834 37.67 -4.97 -8.77
CA GLU A 834 37.21 -3.58 -8.65
C GLU A 834 35.71 -3.48 -8.83
N LEU A 835 35.13 -4.23 -9.77
CA LEU A 835 33.69 -4.27 -10.05
C LEU A 835 32.84 -4.84 -8.89
N LEU A 836 33.45 -5.56 -7.92
CA LEU A 836 32.74 -6.01 -6.71
C LEU A 836 32.26 -4.87 -5.81
N SER A 837 32.74 -3.64 -6.04
CA SER A 837 32.31 -2.42 -5.33
C SER A 837 31.52 -1.45 -6.22
N HIS A 838 31.02 -1.90 -7.37
CA HIS A 838 30.30 -1.07 -8.31
C HIS A 838 28.89 -0.73 -7.80
N ASP A 839 28.41 0.50 -8.06
CA ASP A 839 27.10 0.96 -7.61
C ASP A 839 25.93 0.17 -8.23
N ASN A 840 26.08 -0.30 -9.47
CA ASN A 840 25.14 -1.21 -10.12
C ASN A 840 25.52 -2.66 -9.81
N ASP A 841 24.67 -3.34 -9.06
CA ASP A 841 24.85 -4.73 -8.60
C ASP A 841 24.89 -5.75 -9.77
N TRP A 842 24.43 -5.38 -10.97
CA TRP A 842 24.60 -6.21 -12.16
C TRP A 842 26.10 -6.53 -12.38
N PHE A 843 26.98 -5.52 -12.29
CA PHE A 843 28.42 -5.72 -12.39
C PHE A 843 28.97 -6.54 -11.24
N VAL A 844 28.51 -6.30 -10.02
CA VAL A 844 28.94 -7.05 -8.83
C VAL A 844 28.62 -8.55 -8.96
N ARG A 845 27.39 -8.88 -9.36
CA ARG A 845 26.92 -10.28 -9.52
C ARG A 845 27.71 -11.00 -10.62
N HIS A 846 27.89 -10.38 -11.77
CA HIS A 846 28.60 -10.96 -12.90
C HIS A 846 30.10 -11.10 -12.62
N ALA A 847 30.75 -10.09 -12.05
CA ALA A 847 32.16 -10.14 -11.68
C ALA A 847 32.42 -11.27 -10.65
N ARG A 848 31.61 -11.37 -9.60
CA ARG A 848 31.71 -12.42 -8.58
C ARG A 848 31.61 -13.82 -9.20
N ARG A 849 30.62 -14.03 -10.09
CA ARG A 849 30.43 -15.31 -10.78
C ARG A 849 31.61 -15.64 -11.69
N LEU A 850 32.12 -14.68 -12.48
CA LEU A 850 33.28 -14.88 -13.34
C LEU A 850 34.56 -15.20 -12.56
N LEU A 851 34.80 -14.54 -11.42
CA LEU A 851 35.93 -14.88 -10.54
C LEU A 851 35.78 -16.31 -10.00
N GLN A 852 34.59 -16.75 -9.62
CA GLN A 852 34.33 -18.12 -9.20
C GLN A 852 34.58 -19.14 -10.35
N GLU A 853 34.15 -18.83 -11.56
CA GLU A 853 34.43 -19.64 -12.76
C GLU A 853 35.91 -19.75 -13.07
N ARG A 854 36.67 -18.65 -12.97
CA ARG A 854 38.12 -18.62 -13.16
C ARG A 854 38.85 -19.40 -12.08
N ALA A 855 38.42 -19.27 -10.83
CA ALA A 855 38.95 -20.05 -9.70
C ALA A 855 38.72 -21.55 -9.92
N MET A 856 37.51 -21.95 -10.32
CA MET A 856 37.18 -23.35 -10.66
C MET A 856 38.08 -23.89 -11.78
N ALA A 857 38.35 -23.09 -12.79
CA ALA A 857 39.19 -23.46 -13.93
C ALA A 857 40.71 -23.38 -13.63
N GLY A 858 41.10 -23.00 -12.40
CA GLY A 858 42.52 -22.78 -12.03
C GLY A 858 43.18 -21.64 -12.80
N ARG A 859 42.40 -20.65 -13.26
CA ARG A 859 42.85 -19.51 -14.05
C ARG A 859 42.93 -18.20 -13.24
N LEU A 860 42.47 -18.21 -12.00
CA LEU A 860 42.51 -17.02 -11.15
C LEU A 860 43.98 -16.83 -10.67
N ALA A 861 44.47 -15.58 -10.71
CA ALA A 861 45.83 -15.26 -10.27
C ALA A 861 45.97 -15.46 -8.73
N ASP A 862 47.10 -15.98 -8.28
CA ASP A 862 47.36 -16.34 -6.86
C ASP A 862 47.28 -15.14 -5.91
N ASP A 863 47.50 -13.94 -6.40
CA ASP A 863 47.50 -12.68 -5.64
C ASP A 863 46.08 -12.03 -5.54
N ILE A 864 45.10 -12.61 -6.22
CA ILE A 864 43.71 -12.19 -6.18
C ILE A 864 42.90 -12.94 -5.09
N VAL A 865 43.37 -14.11 -4.66
CA VAL A 865 42.74 -14.94 -3.63
C VAL A 865 43.00 -14.37 -2.20
#